data_f3964fbda55434493a51059c6e62f2bb
#
_entry.id   f3964fbda55434493a51059c6e62f2bb
#
_cell.length_a   1.000
_cell.length_b   1.000
_cell.length_c   1.000
_cell.angle_alpha   90.00
_cell.angle_beta   90.00
_cell.angle_gamma   90.00
#
_symmetry.space_group_name_H-M   'P 1'
#
loop_
_entity.id
_entity.type
_entity.pdbx_description
1 polymer ?
#
loop_
_entity_poly.entity_id
_entity_poly.type
_entity_poly.pdbx_seq_one_letter_code
_entity_poly.pdbx_strand_id
1 'polypeptide(L)'
;CIRDRFKPFIYSRLEAKGLSSTVKQAKKLVEKERPEVWDILDEVIREHPVMLNRAPTLHRLGIQAFEPVLIEGKAIQLHPLVCSAFNADFDGDQMAVHVPLSLEAQLECRVLMMSTNNVLSPSNGAPIIVPSQDMILGLYYTSLMRDGMKGEGMVFGSADEVQHALDAQVVHLHAKITARIPQIDHEGNEVMERFETTPGRVGLGVLLPTNSKAPFKLVNRLLTKGEVQQVIDTVYRYCGQKESVIFCDQVMTLGFREAFRAGISFGKDDMLIPDDKWTIVDGVRAQVKEFERQYMDGLITQGEKYNKVIDAWSNCNDRVTDSMMDAIASVKHDENGAEMEPNSVYMMAHSKARGSVTQMKQLGGMRGLMAKPNGDIIETPIISNFKEGLTVLEYFNSTHGARKGLSDTALKTANSGYLTRRLVDVAQDCIVRSHDCGTERSITARAAVNDGDVISSLAERILGRVAAEDVVKPGTDEILCKKGEMIDEWKADHIEDGGVISMLIRSPLTCAIEDGICAACYGRDLSRGTQVNQGEAVGIIAAQSIGEPGTQLTMRTFHIGGVAQGGGQQSSQESSQSGKVFLENASLLKNSAGEYLSLTRNMVAKILDVGGAEIASYKVAYGSKMLVKDGQAIKRGEKLFEWDPFTLPIIAEKKGTAKFVDLVIGIALRDETDDATGMTQKIVSD
;
A
#
# COMPACT_ATOMS: atom_id res chain seq x y z
N CYS A 1 -8.74 21.09 30.69
CA CYS A 1 -7.58 21.39 29.86
C CYS A 1 -7.76 22.65 29.02
N ILE A 2 -8.84 22.76 28.23
CA ILE A 2 -9.14 23.92 27.39
C ILE A 2 -9.34 25.19 28.26
N ARG A 3 -10.12 25.11 29.34
CA ARG A 3 -10.32 26.25 30.27
C ARG A 3 -9.00 26.90 30.69
N ASP A 4 -8.02 26.08 31.07
CA ASP A 4 -6.74 26.62 31.56
C ASP A 4 -5.90 27.29 30.46
N ARG A 5 -6.04 26.83 29.21
CA ARG A 5 -5.36 27.42 28.07
C ARG A 5 -6.01 28.71 27.58
N PHE A 6 -7.33 28.83 27.73
CA PHE A 6 -8.10 30.01 27.33
C PHE A 6 -8.25 31.09 28.44
N LYS A 7 -7.65 30.90 29.61
CA LYS A 7 -7.74 31.87 30.73
C LYS A 7 -7.59 33.33 30.32
N PRO A 8 -6.59 33.76 29.53
CA PRO A 8 -6.43 35.17 29.15
C PRO A 8 -7.65 35.74 28.42
N PHE A 9 -8.23 34.95 27.51
CA PHE A 9 -9.42 35.36 26.76
C PHE A 9 -10.66 35.41 27.64
N ILE A 10 -10.80 34.48 28.59
CA ILE A 10 -11.89 34.45 29.57
C ILE A 10 -11.83 35.70 30.46
N TYR A 11 -10.64 36.10 30.94
CA TYR A 11 -10.48 37.30 31.78
C TYR A 11 -10.96 38.56 31.05
N SER A 12 -10.51 38.74 29.82
CA SER A 12 -10.89 39.86 28.99
C SER A 12 -12.40 39.93 28.73
N ARG A 13 -13.04 38.79 28.48
CA ARG A 13 -14.49 38.71 28.26
C ARG A 13 -15.31 38.92 29.53
N LEU A 14 -14.84 38.43 30.69
CA LEU A 14 -15.45 38.70 32.00
C LEU A 14 -15.49 40.16 32.33
N GLU A 15 -14.43 40.91 32.03
CA GLU A 15 -14.36 42.38 32.21
C GLU A 15 -15.26 43.09 31.22
N ALA A 16 -15.25 42.70 29.93
CA ALA A 16 -16.07 43.32 28.90
C ALA A 16 -17.60 43.16 29.18
N LYS A 17 -18.00 42.03 29.79
CA LYS A 17 -19.42 41.80 30.20
C LYS A 17 -19.79 42.39 31.55
N GLY A 18 -18.85 43.06 32.25
CA GLY A 18 -19.08 43.69 33.55
C GLY A 18 -19.28 42.69 34.70
N LEU A 19 -18.98 41.41 34.51
CA LEU A 19 -19.05 40.37 35.56
C LEU A 19 -17.89 40.45 36.55
N SER A 20 -16.81 41.10 36.15
CA SER A 20 -15.69 41.43 37.02
C SER A 20 -15.22 42.85 36.74
N SER A 21 -14.88 43.59 37.80
CA SER A 21 -14.34 44.96 37.69
C SER A 21 -12.81 44.99 37.58
N THR A 22 -12.12 43.88 37.84
CA THR A 22 -10.67 43.79 37.81
C THR A 22 -10.18 42.40 37.41
N VAL A 23 -9.01 42.30 36.75
CA VAL A 23 -8.35 41.04 36.38
C VAL A 23 -8.19 40.11 37.60
N LYS A 24 -7.91 40.67 38.79
CA LYS A 24 -7.76 39.88 40.02
C LYS A 24 -9.05 39.21 40.44
N GLN A 25 -10.18 39.89 40.27
CA GLN A 25 -11.50 39.32 40.51
C GLN A 25 -11.87 38.26 39.44
N ALA A 26 -11.58 38.53 38.18
CA ALA A 26 -11.75 37.58 37.10
C ALA A 26 -10.97 36.27 37.36
N LYS A 27 -9.71 36.34 37.77
CA LYS A 27 -8.91 35.18 38.19
C LYS A 27 -9.60 34.34 39.29
N LYS A 28 -10.08 34.99 40.33
CA LYS A 28 -10.80 34.32 41.44
C LYS A 28 -12.11 33.63 40.95
N LEU A 29 -12.83 34.23 40.02
CA LEU A 29 -14.03 33.63 39.44
C LEU A 29 -13.69 32.35 38.61
N VAL A 30 -12.64 32.43 37.82
CA VAL A 30 -12.17 31.28 37.01
C VAL A 30 -11.63 30.14 37.89
N GLU A 31 -10.90 30.47 38.98
CA GLU A 31 -10.42 29.47 39.92
C GLU A 31 -11.57 28.78 40.69
N LYS A 32 -12.66 29.48 40.96
CA LYS A 32 -13.86 28.96 41.60
C LYS A 32 -14.79 28.19 40.67
N GLU A 33 -14.47 28.10 39.41
CA GLU A 33 -15.24 27.34 38.38
C GLU A 33 -16.74 27.70 38.36
N ARG A 34 -17.05 29.00 38.44
CA ARG A 34 -18.43 29.46 38.41
C ARG A 34 -19.13 29.10 37.07
N PRO A 35 -20.48 28.86 37.05
CA PRO A 35 -21.23 28.58 35.82
C PRO A 35 -21.02 29.65 34.74
N GLU A 36 -20.95 30.92 35.08
CA GLU A 36 -20.76 32.03 34.16
C GLU A 36 -19.42 31.95 33.41
N VAL A 37 -18.41 31.29 33.99
CA VAL A 37 -17.13 31.06 33.36
C VAL A 37 -17.24 30.05 32.22
N TRP A 38 -18.08 29.03 32.38
CA TRP A 38 -18.31 28.04 31.35
C TRP A 38 -19.11 28.60 30.17
N ASP A 39 -20.09 29.46 30.44
CA ASP A 39 -20.84 30.16 29.37
C ASP A 39 -19.95 31.06 28.54
N ILE A 40 -19.03 31.78 29.21
CA ILE A 40 -18.06 32.65 28.53
C ILE A 40 -17.02 31.79 27.79
N LEU A 41 -16.60 30.67 28.35
CA LEU A 41 -15.68 29.76 27.66
C LEU A 41 -16.33 29.21 26.37
N ASP A 42 -17.59 28.79 26.41
CA ASP A 42 -18.33 28.33 25.23
C ASP A 42 -18.39 29.40 24.14
N GLU A 43 -18.61 30.66 24.54
CA GLU A 43 -18.59 31.78 23.59
C GLU A 43 -17.21 32.06 23.00
N VAL A 44 -16.17 31.97 23.81
CA VAL A 44 -14.77 32.26 23.39
C VAL A 44 -14.24 31.17 22.45
N ILE A 45 -14.58 29.91 22.67
CA ILE A 45 -14.08 28.80 21.85
C ILE A 45 -14.76 28.71 20.49
N ARG A 46 -15.95 29.33 20.32
CA ARG A 46 -16.62 29.39 19.02
C ARG A 46 -15.71 30.11 18.03
N GLU A 47 -15.46 29.47 16.91
CA GLU A 47 -14.64 30.00 15.83
C GLU A 47 -13.13 30.23 16.19
N HIS A 48 -12.68 29.82 17.38
CA HIS A 48 -11.28 29.89 17.76
C HIS A 48 -10.60 28.54 17.56
N PRO A 49 -9.77 28.35 16.50
CA PRO A 49 -9.14 27.08 16.22
C PRO A 49 -8.08 26.75 17.28
N VAL A 50 -7.94 25.46 17.57
CA VAL A 50 -6.93 24.92 18.49
C VAL A 50 -6.08 23.91 17.73
N MET A 51 -4.76 24.01 17.85
CA MET A 51 -3.84 23.06 17.22
C MET A 51 -3.59 21.87 18.14
N LEU A 52 -3.66 20.66 17.57
CA LEU A 52 -3.22 19.43 18.21
C LEU A 52 -1.96 18.91 17.54
N ASN A 53 -1.01 18.44 18.35
CA ASN A 53 0.22 17.84 17.89
C ASN A 53 0.46 16.52 18.62
N ARG A 54 0.81 15.46 17.87
CA ARG A 54 1.29 14.20 18.42
C ARG A 54 2.77 14.01 18.09
N ALA A 55 3.58 13.77 19.11
CA ALA A 55 4.98 13.38 18.92
C ALA A 55 5.08 11.85 18.67
N PRO A 56 5.97 11.38 17.76
CA PRO A 56 6.85 12.16 16.90
C PRO A 56 6.12 12.81 15.71
N THR A 57 6.43 14.06 15.40
CA THR A 57 5.89 14.77 14.24
C THR A 57 6.73 14.42 13.00
N LEU A 58 6.31 13.42 12.27
CA LEU A 58 7.06 12.90 11.11
C LEU A 58 6.86 13.72 9.84
N HIS A 59 5.69 14.33 9.69
CA HIS A 59 5.31 15.17 8.56
C HIS A 59 4.35 16.28 9.00
N ARG A 60 4.08 17.23 8.13
CA ARG A 60 3.27 18.43 8.46
C ARG A 60 1.86 18.10 8.97
N LEU A 61 1.28 16.95 8.59
CA LEU A 61 -0.04 16.53 9.06
C LEU A 61 -0.06 16.02 10.51
N GLY A 62 1.10 15.87 11.15
CA GLY A 62 1.21 15.61 12.60
C GLY A 62 0.83 16.82 13.47
N ILE A 63 0.55 17.99 12.86
CA ILE A 63 0.00 19.17 13.50
C ILE A 63 -1.20 19.64 12.69
N GLN A 64 -2.38 19.59 13.28
CA GLN A 64 -3.62 20.05 12.62
C GLN A 64 -4.44 20.91 13.56
N ALA A 65 -5.23 21.81 12.99
CA ALA A 65 -6.15 22.66 13.73
C ALA A 65 -7.57 22.08 13.73
N PHE A 66 -8.25 22.28 14.84
CA PHE A 66 -9.62 21.82 15.07
C PHE A 66 -10.42 22.91 15.77
N GLU A 67 -11.72 22.92 15.58
CA GLU A 67 -12.62 23.69 16.43
C GLU A 67 -12.94 22.88 17.70
N PRO A 68 -12.69 23.42 18.91
CA PRO A 68 -12.94 22.71 20.15
C PRO A 68 -14.43 22.65 20.48
N VAL A 69 -14.86 21.53 21.04
CA VAL A 69 -16.20 21.32 21.60
C VAL A 69 -16.05 20.91 23.06
N LEU A 70 -16.84 21.52 23.95
CA LEU A 70 -16.82 21.17 25.38
C LEU A 70 -17.52 19.83 25.60
N ILE A 71 -16.81 18.93 26.29
CA ILE A 71 -17.31 17.63 26.70
C ILE A 71 -17.03 17.38 28.17
N GLU A 72 -17.77 16.49 28.80
CA GLU A 72 -17.44 15.97 30.12
C GLU A 72 -16.33 14.95 29.99
N GLY A 73 -15.41 14.94 30.98
CA GLY A 73 -14.29 14.01 31.02
C GLY A 73 -12.91 14.69 30.95
N LYS A 74 -11.87 13.87 31.08
CA LYS A 74 -10.47 14.34 31.13
C LYS A 74 -9.68 14.01 29.87
N ALA A 75 -10.23 13.21 28.97
CA ALA A 75 -9.58 12.81 27.72
C ALA A 75 -9.99 13.72 26.56
N ILE A 76 -9.08 13.87 25.58
CA ILE A 76 -9.38 14.52 24.31
C ILE A 76 -10.08 13.50 23.42
N GLN A 77 -11.26 13.85 22.90
CA GLN A 77 -11.91 13.07 21.84
C GLN A 77 -11.42 13.56 20.49
N LEU A 78 -10.76 12.68 19.75
CA LEU A 78 -10.22 12.95 18.43
C LEU A 78 -11.10 12.32 17.37
N HIS A 79 -11.33 13.04 16.27
CA HIS A 79 -12.09 12.52 15.14
C HIS A 79 -11.40 11.29 14.53
N PRO A 80 -12.08 10.14 14.33
CA PRO A 80 -11.45 8.90 13.90
C PRO A 80 -10.71 8.99 12.55
N LEU A 81 -11.22 9.79 11.60
CA LEU A 81 -10.62 9.90 10.27
C LEU A 81 -9.24 10.59 10.26
N VAL A 82 -8.90 11.36 11.28
CA VAL A 82 -7.58 12.03 11.36
C VAL A 82 -6.53 11.19 12.10
N CYS A 83 -6.92 10.08 12.71
CA CYS A 83 -5.99 9.20 13.44
C CYS A 83 -4.86 8.68 12.55
N SER A 84 -5.12 8.40 11.29
CA SER A 84 -4.11 7.95 10.32
C SER A 84 -3.05 9.02 10.06
N ALA A 85 -3.44 10.29 9.95
CA ALA A 85 -2.54 11.42 9.73
C ALA A 85 -1.61 11.68 10.92
N PHE A 86 -2.12 11.52 12.14
CA PHE A 86 -1.34 11.61 13.37
C PHE A 86 -0.58 10.34 13.72
N ASN A 87 -0.85 9.23 13.03
CA ASN A 87 -0.43 7.88 13.46
C ASN A 87 -0.79 7.62 14.94
N ALA A 88 -2.01 8.05 15.35
CA ALA A 88 -2.50 7.99 16.71
C ALA A 88 -3.49 6.82 16.89
N ASP A 89 -3.43 6.21 18.05
CA ASP A 89 -4.42 5.27 18.54
C ASP A 89 -4.92 5.65 19.93
N PHE A 90 -5.87 4.93 20.47
CA PHE A 90 -6.51 5.26 21.75
C PHE A 90 -6.03 4.37 22.91
N ASP A 91 -4.79 3.89 22.86
CA ASP A 91 -4.17 3.05 23.87
C ASP A 91 -3.51 3.83 25.02
N GLY A 92 -3.59 5.16 25.00
CA GLY A 92 -2.97 6.05 25.99
C GLY A 92 -2.07 7.11 25.38
N ASP A 93 -2.14 7.31 24.07
CA ASP A 93 -1.42 8.37 23.38
C ASP A 93 -1.71 9.76 23.97
N GLN A 94 -0.70 10.59 24.01
CA GLN A 94 -0.77 11.98 24.47
C GLN A 94 -0.60 12.95 23.29
N MET A 95 -1.32 14.06 23.33
CA MET A 95 -1.20 15.15 22.38
C MET A 95 -0.93 16.49 23.06
N ALA A 96 -0.10 17.31 22.45
CA ALA A 96 0.08 18.70 22.83
C ALA A 96 -1.05 19.56 22.25
N VAL A 97 -1.55 20.49 23.07
CA VAL A 97 -2.61 21.42 22.68
C VAL A 97 -2.02 22.83 22.65
N HIS A 98 -2.16 23.51 21.51
CA HIS A 98 -1.67 24.87 21.31
C HIS A 98 -2.83 25.78 20.91
N VAL A 99 -2.93 26.94 21.56
CA VAL A 99 -3.95 27.96 21.27
C VAL A 99 -3.28 29.13 20.57
N PRO A 100 -3.62 29.47 19.32
CA PRO A 100 -3.11 30.65 18.66
C PRO A 100 -3.61 31.91 19.33
N LEU A 101 -2.71 32.85 19.59
CA LEU A 101 -3.02 34.05 20.38
C LEU A 101 -3.40 35.24 19.50
N SER A 102 -2.68 35.50 18.40
CA SER A 102 -2.94 36.61 17.50
C SER A 102 -4.00 36.25 16.44
N LEU A 103 -4.62 37.28 15.87
CA LEU A 103 -5.61 37.09 14.79
C LEU A 103 -4.98 36.52 13.54
N GLU A 104 -3.74 36.93 13.24
CA GLU A 104 -2.98 36.40 12.11
C GLU A 104 -2.72 34.87 12.28
N ALA A 105 -2.29 34.47 13.50
CA ALA A 105 -2.07 33.05 13.80
C ALA A 105 -3.38 32.23 13.72
N GLN A 106 -4.50 32.82 14.17
CA GLN A 106 -5.83 32.16 14.04
C GLN A 106 -6.23 32.02 12.57
N LEU A 107 -5.96 33.03 11.74
CA LEU A 107 -6.23 33.00 10.31
C LEU A 107 -5.38 31.94 9.61
N GLU A 108 -4.08 31.86 9.91
CA GLU A 108 -3.21 30.81 9.39
C GLU A 108 -3.69 29.43 9.79
N CYS A 109 -4.08 29.22 11.05
CA CYS A 109 -4.65 27.95 11.50
C CYS A 109 -5.90 27.58 10.71
N ARG A 110 -6.78 28.53 10.45
CA ARG A 110 -8.04 28.32 9.74
C ARG A 110 -7.86 28.04 8.26
N VAL A 111 -6.94 28.74 7.59
CA VAL A 111 -6.73 28.62 6.13
C VAL A 111 -5.81 27.44 5.77
N LEU A 112 -4.75 27.21 6.57
CA LEU A 112 -3.69 26.26 6.21
C LEU A 112 -3.77 24.95 7.02
N MET A 113 -4.11 25.03 8.31
CA MET A 113 -3.91 23.93 9.25
C MET A 113 -5.19 23.19 9.64
N MET A 114 -6.36 23.70 9.30
CA MET A 114 -7.62 22.99 9.59
C MET A 114 -7.59 21.58 8.97
N SER A 115 -8.03 20.59 9.72
CA SER A 115 -8.09 19.18 9.28
C SER A 115 -8.93 19.01 8.02
N THR A 116 -9.97 19.81 7.86
CA THR A 116 -10.82 19.84 6.66
C THR A 116 -10.11 20.30 5.40
N ASN A 117 -9.02 21.08 5.53
CA ASN A 117 -8.21 21.54 4.40
C ASN A 117 -7.09 20.55 4.02
N ASN A 118 -6.81 19.58 4.88
CA ASN A 118 -5.74 18.60 4.72
C ASN A 118 -6.29 17.21 4.42
N VAL A 119 -7.06 17.09 3.34
CA VAL A 119 -7.69 15.83 2.92
C VAL A 119 -6.71 14.94 2.17
N LEU A 120 -5.83 15.53 1.33
CA LEU A 120 -4.86 14.82 0.52
C LEU A 120 -3.49 14.76 1.17
N SER A 121 -2.77 13.65 0.97
CA SER A 121 -1.39 13.50 1.41
C SER A 121 -0.44 14.32 0.53
N PRO A 122 0.50 15.09 1.10
CA PRO A 122 1.50 15.81 0.32
C PRO A 122 2.52 14.89 -0.36
N SER A 123 2.64 13.62 0.03
CA SER A 123 3.61 12.69 -0.53
C SER A 123 3.19 12.10 -1.87
N ASN A 124 1.92 11.69 -2.00
CA ASN A 124 1.41 10.99 -3.19
C ASN A 124 0.08 11.56 -3.73
N GLY A 125 -0.51 12.55 -3.06
CA GLY A 125 -1.79 13.13 -3.47
C GLY A 125 -3.02 12.24 -3.26
N ALA A 126 -2.85 11.09 -2.62
CA ALA A 126 -3.98 10.23 -2.26
C ALA A 126 -4.69 10.75 -1.01
N PRO A 127 -6.01 10.53 -0.86
CA PRO A 127 -6.73 10.89 0.36
C PRO A 127 -6.12 10.22 1.58
N ILE A 128 -5.83 11.00 2.64
CA ILE A 128 -5.37 10.49 3.93
C ILE A 128 -6.52 10.30 4.91
N ILE A 129 -7.61 11.07 4.72
CA ILE A 129 -8.85 10.95 5.47
C ILE A 129 -9.67 9.80 4.88
N VAL A 130 -9.30 8.57 5.23
CA VAL A 130 -9.94 7.35 4.73
C VAL A 130 -10.47 6.56 5.92
N PRO A 131 -11.70 6.05 5.86
CA PRO A 131 -12.22 5.11 6.86
C PRO A 131 -11.27 3.94 7.10
N SER A 132 -11.20 3.45 8.32
CA SER A 132 -10.34 2.33 8.72
C SER A 132 -11.06 1.40 9.70
N GLN A 133 -10.50 0.20 9.91
CA GLN A 133 -10.98 -0.78 10.89
C GLN A 133 -12.49 -1.04 10.78
N ASP A 134 -13.25 -0.79 11.84
CA ASP A 134 -14.69 -1.08 11.92
C ASP A 134 -15.52 -0.35 10.86
N MET A 135 -15.11 0.87 10.49
CA MET A 135 -15.76 1.62 9.43
C MET A 135 -15.70 0.89 8.09
N ILE A 136 -14.52 0.40 7.72
CA ILE A 136 -14.33 -0.39 6.49
C ILE A 136 -15.06 -1.71 6.57
N LEU A 137 -15.03 -2.37 7.73
CA LEU A 137 -15.73 -3.65 7.92
C LEU A 137 -17.24 -3.49 7.72
N GLY A 138 -17.83 -2.41 8.27
CA GLY A 138 -19.25 -2.09 8.09
C GLY A 138 -19.60 -1.78 6.64
N LEU A 139 -18.79 -0.98 5.94
CA LEU A 139 -18.98 -0.68 4.52
C LEU A 139 -18.83 -1.91 3.63
N TYR A 140 -17.85 -2.77 3.93
CA TYR A 140 -17.67 -4.04 3.25
C TYR A 140 -18.88 -4.94 3.42
N TYR A 141 -19.36 -5.11 4.66
CA TYR A 141 -20.55 -5.89 4.96
C TYR A 141 -21.79 -5.35 4.21
N THR A 142 -22.00 -4.03 4.21
CA THR A 142 -23.11 -3.38 3.50
C THR A 142 -23.06 -3.61 1.99
N SER A 143 -21.84 -3.70 1.42
CA SER A 143 -21.64 -3.86 -0.02
C SER A 143 -21.62 -5.32 -0.50
N LEU A 144 -21.71 -6.31 0.41
CA LEU A 144 -21.83 -7.71 0.05
C LEU A 144 -23.10 -7.98 -0.77
N MET A 145 -22.99 -8.92 -1.70
CA MET A 145 -24.13 -9.46 -2.45
C MET A 145 -24.14 -10.98 -2.24
N ARG A 146 -25.31 -11.53 -1.91
CA ARG A 146 -25.49 -12.94 -1.58
C ARG A 146 -26.70 -13.48 -2.33
N ASP A 147 -26.56 -14.65 -2.90
CA ASP A 147 -27.61 -15.33 -3.63
C ASP A 147 -28.56 -16.09 -2.67
N GLY A 148 -29.82 -16.27 -3.07
CA GLY A 148 -30.82 -16.97 -2.27
C GLY A 148 -31.40 -16.18 -1.09
N MET A 149 -31.14 -14.87 -0.98
CA MET A 149 -31.65 -14.05 0.11
C MET A 149 -33.10 -13.63 -0.07
N LYS A 150 -33.78 -13.37 1.05
CA LYS A 150 -35.17 -12.88 1.06
C LYS A 150 -35.31 -11.62 0.23
N GLY A 151 -36.24 -11.62 -0.74
CA GLY A 151 -36.52 -10.48 -1.61
C GLY A 151 -35.65 -10.42 -2.87
N GLU A 152 -34.94 -11.50 -3.21
CA GLU A 152 -34.16 -11.57 -4.44
C GLU A 152 -35.02 -11.39 -5.69
N GLY A 153 -34.51 -10.63 -6.68
CA GLY A 153 -35.20 -10.37 -7.95
C GLY A 153 -36.27 -9.28 -7.89
N MET A 154 -36.54 -8.67 -6.74
CA MET A 154 -37.47 -7.56 -6.65
C MET A 154 -37.00 -6.32 -7.40
N VAL A 155 -37.93 -5.55 -7.94
CA VAL A 155 -37.70 -4.33 -8.72
C VAL A 155 -38.29 -3.14 -7.97
N PHE A 156 -37.50 -2.10 -7.78
CA PHE A 156 -37.85 -0.88 -7.06
C PHE A 156 -37.79 0.36 -7.95
N GLY A 157 -38.69 1.30 -7.77
CA GLY A 157 -38.79 2.53 -8.54
C GLY A 157 -37.89 3.66 -8.02
N SER A 158 -37.52 3.63 -6.74
CA SER A 158 -36.68 4.67 -6.12
C SER A 158 -35.82 4.09 -4.98
N ALA A 159 -34.84 4.85 -4.52
CA ALA A 159 -34.00 4.49 -3.36
C ALA A 159 -34.82 4.50 -2.06
N ASP A 160 -35.79 5.40 -1.92
CA ASP A 160 -36.66 5.48 -0.74
C ASP A 160 -37.56 4.23 -0.61
N GLU A 161 -38.05 3.71 -1.74
CA GLU A 161 -38.83 2.48 -1.75
C GLU A 161 -37.99 1.28 -1.29
N VAL A 162 -36.73 1.21 -1.69
CA VAL A 162 -35.76 0.20 -1.22
C VAL A 162 -35.60 0.32 0.30
N GLN A 163 -35.40 1.53 0.82
CA GLN A 163 -35.22 1.76 2.26
C GLN A 163 -36.47 1.34 3.04
N HIS A 164 -37.65 1.67 2.57
CA HIS A 164 -38.91 1.23 3.21
C HIS A 164 -39.08 -0.29 3.21
N ALA A 165 -38.70 -0.95 2.10
CA ALA A 165 -38.75 -2.41 2.02
C ALA A 165 -37.75 -3.07 2.97
N LEU A 166 -36.58 -2.45 3.16
CA LEU A 166 -35.55 -2.89 4.09
C LEU A 166 -36.02 -2.74 5.54
N ASP A 167 -36.59 -1.58 5.89
CA ASP A 167 -37.12 -1.29 7.24
C ASP A 167 -38.29 -2.21 7.60
N ALA A 168 -39.13 -2.53 6.61
CA ALA A 168 -40.23 -3.50 6.76
C ALA A 168 -39.75 -4.97 6.76
N GLN A 169 -38.45 -5.23 6.63
CA GLN A 169 -37.84 -6.56 6.56
C GLN A 169 -38.42 -7.45 5.44
N VAL A 170 -38.92 -6.84 4.36
CA VAL A 170 -39.40 -7.57 3.15
C VAL A 170 -38.20 -8.03 2.31
N VAL A 171 -37.12 -7.24 2.28
CA VAL A 171 -35.89 -7.53 1.55
C VAL A 171 -34.71 -7.59 2.52
N HIS A 172 -33.80 -8.51 2.28
CA HIS A 172 -32.54 -8.63 3.04
C HIS A 172 -31.51 -7.62 2.51
N LEU A 173 -30.61 -7.12 3.39
CA LEU A 173 -29.58 -6.12 3.05
C LEU A 173 -28.70 -6.54 1.87
N HIS A 174 -28.41 -7.83 1.74
CA HIS A 174 -27.50 -8.41 0.73
C HIS A 174 -28.24 -9.00 -0.48
N ALA A 175 -29.57 -8.93 -0.52
CA ALA A 175 -30.38 -9.50 -1.59
C ALA A 175 -30.10 -8.79 -2.92
N LYS A 176 -30.03 -9.56 -4.00
CA LYS A 176 -29.87 -9.04 -5.34
C LYS A 176 -31.19 -8.45 -5.84
N ILE A 177 -31.23 -7.16 -6.05
CA ILE A 177 -32.41 -6.41 -6.48
C ILE A 177 -32.12 -5.57 -7.72
N THR A 178 -33.17 -5.11 -8.38
CA THR A 178 -33.06 -4.10 -9.44
C THR A 178 -33.68 -2.80 -8.96
N ALA A 179 -32.92 -1.72 -8.93
CA ALA A 179 -33.39 -0.41 -8.51
C ALA A 179 -33.17 0.65 -9.59
N ARG A 180 -34.08 1.63 -9.66
CA ARG A 180 -33.89 2.84 -10.44
C ARG A 180 -33.23 3.90 -9.57
N ILE A 181 -32.11 4.42 -10.03
CA ILE A 181 -31.32 5.42 -9.30
C ILE A 181 -31.11 6.62 -10.19
N PRO A 182 -31.33 7.84 -9.68
CA PRO A 182 -31.07 9.05 -10.44
C PRO A 182 -29.58 9.20 -10.70
N GLN A 183 -29.22 9.47 -11.94
CA GLN A 183 -27.87 9.79 -12.37
C GLN A 183 -27.88 11.11 -13.11
N ILE A 184 -26.79 11.87 -13.04
CA ILE A 184 -26.62 13.08 -13.83
C ILE A 184 -25.83 12.72 -15.09
N ASP A 185 -26.39 12.98 -16.26
CA ASP A 185 -25.73 12.81 -17.54
C ASP A 185 -24.67 13.91 -17.76
N HIS A 186 -23.82 13.75 -18.78
CA HIS A 186 -22.79 14.72 -19.18
C HIS A 186 -23.36 16.11 -19.50
N GLU A 187 -24.63 16.17 -19.88
CA GLU A 187 -25.38 17.41 -20.14
C GLU A 187 -25.95 18.07 -18.89
N GLY A 188 -25.81 17.44 -17.71
CA GLY A 188 -26.33 17.94 -16.45
C GLY A 188 -27.81 17.60 -16.19
N ASN A 189 -28.43 16.76 -17.03
CA ASN A 189 -29.81 16.31 -16.82
C ASN A 189 -29.86 15.10 -15.92
N GLU A 190 -30.89 15.04 -15.07
CA GLU A 190 -31.17 13.88 -14.22
C GLU A 190 -31.85 12.78 -15.03
N VAL A 191 -31.20 11.62 -15.16
CA VAL A 191 -31.70 10.44 -15.86
C VAL A 191 -31.85 9.28 -14.88
N MET A 192 -33.04 8.64 -14.90
CA MET A 192 -33.29 7.46 -14.06
C MET A 192 -32.78 6.20 -14.75
N GLU A 193 -31.66 5.66 -14.27
CA GLU A 193 -31.02 4.45 -14.82
C GLU A 193 -31.33 3.22 -13.93
N ARG A 194 -31.43 2.05 -14.56
CA ARG A 194 -31.66 0.78 -13.86
C ARG A 194 -30.34 0.10 -13.57
N PHE A 195 -30.14 -0.25 -12.30
CA PHE A 195 -29.00 -1.00 -11.84
C PHE A 195 -29.40 -2.29 -11.15
N GLU A 196 -28.67 -3.34 -11.42
CA GLU A 196 -28.65 -4.55 -10.62
C GLU A 196 -27.74 -4.29 -9.41
N THR A 197 -28.29 -4.39 -8.19
CA THR A 197 -27.61 -3.93 -6.99
C THR A 197 -28.16 -4.62 -5.74
N THR A 198 -27.72 -4.18 -4.57
CA THR A 198 -28.27 -4.61 -3.27
C THR A 198 -28.81 -3.43 -2.48
N PRO A 199 -29.77 -3.61 -1.55
CA PRO A 199 -30.28 -2.54 -0.69
C PRO A 199 -29.14 -1.78 0.03
N GLY A 200 -28.11 -2.49 0.50
CA GLY A 200 -26.96 -1.87 1.14
C GLY A 200 -26.19 -0.90 0.22
N ARG A 201 -25.95 -1.30 -1.04
CA ARG A 201 -25.27 -0.44 -2.02
C ARG A 201 -26.14 0.78 -2.42
N VAL A 202 -27.46 0.61 -2.46
CA VAL A 202 -28.38 1.75 -2.67
C VAL A 202 -28.25 2.76 -1.54
N GLY A 203 -28.21 2.29 -0.28
CA GLY A 203 -28.00 3.16 0.88
C GLY A 203 -26.66 3.93 0.84
N LEU A 204 -25.60 3.32 0.31
CA LEU A 204 -24.33 4.00 0.03
C LEU A 204 -24.46 5.01 -1.12
N GLY A 205 -25.21 4.67 -2.16
CA GLY A 205 -25.43 5.53 -3.31
C GLY A 205 -26.14 6.84 -2.98
N VAL A 206 -27.05 6.81 -2.01
CA VAL A 206 -27.76 8.02 -1.53
C VAL A 206 -26.80 9.02 -0.86
N LEU A 207 -25.67 8.57 -0.31
CA LEU A 207 -24.67 9.44 0.31
C LEU A 207 -23.79 10.16 -0.71
N LEU A 208 -23.71 9.65 -1.95
CA LEU A 208 -22.87 10.26 -2.98
C LEU A 208 -23.38 11.67 -3.34
N PRO A 209 -22.50 12.67 -3.44
CA PRO A 209 -22.85 13.96 -3.98
C PRO A 209 -23.35 13.84 -5.42
N THR A 210 -24.36 14.60 -5.76
CA THR A 210 -24.98 14.62 -7.09
C THR A 210 -24.04 15.26 -8.11
N ASN A 211 -23.31 14.44 -8.89
CA ASN A 211 -22.38 14.89 -9.92
C ASN A 211 -22.28 13.86 -11.06
N SER A 212 -22.23 14.31 -12.31
CA SER A 212 -22.09 13.44 -13.49
C SER A 212 -20.83 12.58 -13.49
N LYS A 213 -19.76 13.05 -12.86
CA LYS A 213 -18.47 12.37 -12.77
C LYS A 213 -18.33 11.47 -11.53
N ALA A 214 -19.34 11.45 -10.64
CA ALA A 214 -19.44 10.54 -9.50
C ALA A 214 -20.67 9.61 -9.63
N PRO A 215 -20.72 8.72 -10.64
CA PRO A 215 -21.88 7.87 -10.89
C PRO A 215 -22.02 6.79 -9.81
N PHE A 216 -23.26 6.30 -9.61
CA PHE A 216 -23.58 5.20 -8.69
C PHE A 216 -22.72 3.93 -8.93
N LYS A 217 -22.28 3.71 -10.16
CA LYS A 217 -21.38 2.58 -10.53
C LYS A 217 -20.11 2.52 -9.67
N LEU A 218 -19.63 3.66 -9.13
CA LEU A 218 -18.46 3.71 -8.25
C LEU A 218 -18.68 2.93 -6.94
N VAL A 219 -19.89 2.94 -6.40
CA VAL A 219 -20.24 2.24 -5.15
C VAL A 219 -20.97 0.91 -5.39
N ASN A 220 -21.43 0.64 -6.62
CA ASN A 220 -22.09 -0.62 -6.96
C ASN A 220 -21.12 -1.78 -7.18
N ARG A 221 -20.22 -1.96 -6.23
CA ARG A 221 -19.23 -3.06 -6.19
C ARG A 221 -18.93 -3.41 -4.74
N LEU A 222 -18.19 -4.48 -4.54
CA LEU A 222 -17.71 -4.84 -3.21
C LEU A 222 -16.64 -3.82 -2.78
N LEU A 223 -16.87 -3.16 -1.64
CA LEU A 223 -16.03 -2.06 -1.17
C LEU A 223 -14.97 -2.55 -0.19
N THR A 224 -13.75 -2.69 -0.66
CA THR A 224 -12.55 -2.82 0.18
C THR A 224 -12.00 -1.43 0.54
N LYS A 225 -10.99 -1.38 1.41
CA LYS A 225 -10.34 -0.11 1.78
C LYS A 225 -9.82 0.67 0.56
N GLY A 226 -9.32 -0.04 -0.46
CA GLY A 226 -8.81 0.58 -1.69
C GLY A 226 -9.91 1.22 -2.53
N GLU A 227 -11.03 0.50 -2.72
CA GLU A 227 -12.17 1.05 -3.46
C GLU A 227 -12.81 2.25 -2.75
N VAL A 228 -12.95 2.20 -1.42
CA VAL A 228 -13.44 3.36 -0.63
C VAL A 228 -12.52 4.56 -0.81
N GLN A 229 -11.20 4.35 -0.80
CA GLN A 229 -10.23 5.41 -1.06
C GLN A 229 -10.38 6.01 -2.46
N GLN A 230 -10.60 5.18 -3.49
CA GLN A 230 -10.87 5.65 -4.86
C GLN A 230 -12.16 6.46 -4.95
N VAL A 231 -13.23 6.04 -4.26
CA VAL A 231 -14.50 6.79 -4.22
C VAL A 231 -14.28 8.18 -3.60
N ILE A 232 -13.57 8.24 -2.46
CA ILE A 232 -13.27 9.53 -1.79
C ILE A 232 -12.40 10.42 -2.70
N ASP A 233 -11.41 9.86 -3.38
CA ASP A 233 -10.55 10.60 -4.31
C ASP A 233 -11.38 11.18 -5.47
N THR A 234 -12.26 10.38 -6.07
CA THR A 234 -13.15 10.82 -7.13
C THR A 234 -14.10 11.94 -6.66
N VAL A 235 -14.70 11.78 -5.48
CA VAL A 235 -15.59 12.82 -4.90
C VAL A 235 -14.79 14.10 -4.63
N TYR A 236 -13.57 14.01 -4.09
CA TYR A 236 -12.75 15.19 -3.83
C TYR A 236 -12.42 15.97 -5.11
N ARG A 237 -12.04 15.27 -6.17
CA ARG A 237 -11.62 15.89 -7.44
C ARG A 237 -12.78 16.54 -8.19
N TYR A 238 -13.94 15.94 -8.18
CA TYR A 238 -15.06 16.37 -9.01
C TYR A 238 -16.18 17.12 -8.27
N CYS A 239 -16.35 16.87 -6.98
CA CYS A 239 -17.39 17.54 -6.17
C CYS A 239 -16.82 18.62 -5.24
N GLY A 240 -15.49 18.66 -5.07
CA GLY A 240 -14.81 19.65 -4.25
C GLY A 240 -14.65 19.24 -2.78
N GLN A 241 -13.87 20.04 -2.07
CA GLN A 241 -13.42 19.76 -0.70
C GLN A 241 -14.58 19.66 0.31
N LYS A 242 -15.53 20.61 0.28
CA LYS A 242 -16.64 20.67 1.25
C LYS A 242 -17.52 19.43 1.17
N GLU A 243 -17.95 19.07 -0.04
CA GLU A 243 -18.79 17.90 -0.26
C GLU A 243 -18.06 16.60 0.11
N SER A 244 -16.76 16.54 -0.14
CA SER A 244 -15.93 15.38 0.23
C SER A 244 -15.84 15.17 1.73
N VAL A 245 -15.68 16.24 2.51
CA VAL A 245 -15.63 16.14 3.98
C VAL A 245 -16.98 15.67 4.54
N ILE A 246 -18.09 16.24 4.03
CA ILE A 246 -19.44 15.82 4.43
C ILE A 246 -19.66 14.35 4.08
N PHE A 247 -19.27 13.94 2.86
CA PHE A 247 -19.36 12.56 2.41
C PHE A 247 -18.56 11.61 3.32
N CYS A 248 -17.31 11.96 3.66
CA CYS A 248 -16.47 11.16 4.56
C CYS A 248 -17.11 10.97 5.95
N ASP A 249 -17.73 12.02 6.52
CA ASP A 249 -18.42 11.93 7.81
C ASP A 249 -19.66 11.02 7.74
N GLN A 250 -20.43 11.13 6.66
CA GLN A 250 -21.62 10.30 6.45
C GLN A 250 -21.22 8.82 6.27
N VAL A 251 -20.17 8.55 5.46
CA VAL A 251 -19.64 7.21 5.23
C VAL A 251 -19.08 6.61 6.52
N MET A 252 -18.38 7.39 7.32
CA MET A 252 -17.89 6.98 8.64
C MET A 252 -19.06 6.57 9.55
N THR A 253 -20.09 7.39 9.64
CA THR A 253 -21.26 7.13 10.47
C THR A 253 -22.01 5.89 10.01
N LEU A 254 -22.19 5.73 8.69
CA LEU A 254 -22.80 4.53 8.11
C LEU A 254 -21.95 3.28 8.43
N GLY A 255 -20.61 3.37 8.25
CA GLY A 255 -19.69 2.26 8.52
C GLY A 255 -19.77 1.77 9.96
N PHE A 256 -19.75 2.67 10.94
CA PHE A 256 -19.92 2.30 12.34
C PHE A 256 -21.27 1.68 12.65
N ARG A 257 -22.36 2.27 12.13
CA ARG A 257 -23.71 1.76 12.32
C ARG A 257 -23.88 0.36 11.78
N GLU A 258 -23.41 0.11 10.59
CA GLU A 258 -23.57 -1.20 9.94
C GLU A 258 -22.60 -2.25 10.51
N ALA A 259 -21.40 -1.87 10.95
CA ALA A 259 -20.51 -2.77 11.69
C ALA A 259 -21.14 -3.22 13.02
N PHE A 260 -21.79 -2.30 13.73
CA PHE A 260 -22.55 -2.63 14.95
C PHE A 260 -23.73 -3.58 14.67
N ARG A 261 -24.49 -3.31 13.61
CA ARG A 261 -25.62 -4.18 13.21
C ARG A 261 -25.18 -5.56 12.77
N ALA A 262 -24.07 -5.64 12.03
CA ALA A 262 -23.50 -6.91 11.56
C ALA A 262 -23.05 -7.81 12.70
N GLY A 263 -22.58 -7.23 13.82
CA GLY A 263 -22.13 -7.99 14.98
C GLY A 263 -20.97 -8.95 14.68
N ILE A 264 -20.08 -8.60 13.73
CA ILE A 264 -19.01 -9.44 13.26
C ILE A 264 -18.02 -9.70 14.40
N SER A 265 -17.83 -10.97 14.74
CA SER A 265 -16.92 -11.44 15.77
C SER A 265 -16.14 -12.63 15.25
N PHE A 266 -14.99 -12.94 15.84
CA PHE A 266 -14.21 -14.11 15.47
C PHE A 266 -13.72 -14.85 16.70
N GLY A 267 -13.59 -16.17 16.57
CA GLY A 267 -13.07 -17.06 17.57
C GLY A 267 -11.98 -17.98 17.02
N LYS A 268 -11.46 -18.86 17.87
CA LYS A 268 -10.44 -19.84 17.49
C LYS A 268 -10.91 -20.75 16.34
N ASP A 269 -12.20 -21.07 16.30
CA ASP A 269 -12.74 -22.06 15.37
C ASP A 269 -12.96 -21.46 13.96
N ASP A 270 -13.06 -20.15 13.83
CA ASP A 270 -13.16 -19.44 12.55
C ASP A 270 -11.87 -19.50 11.73
N MET A 271 -10.74 -19.77 12.40
CA MET A 271 -9.47 -20.03 11.72
C MET A 271 -9.44 -21.49 11.26
N LEU A 272 -9.78 -21.72 9.99
CA LEU A 272 -9.77 -23.05 9.42
C LEU A 272 -8.34 -23.48 9.07
N ILE A 273 -8.01 -24.74 9.42
CA ILE A 273 -6.78 -25.40 8.98
C ILE A 273 -7.15 -26.24 7.77
N PRO A 274 -6.47 -26.08 6.61
CA PRO A 274 -6.82 -26.85 5.43
C PRO A 274 -6.53 -28.35 5.66
N ASP A 275 -7.46 -29.21 5.22
CA ASP A 275 -7.34 -30.67 5.37
C ASP A 275 -6.14 -31.23 4.60
N ASP A 276 -5.81 -30.61 3.46
CA ASP A 276 -4.70 -30.99 2.59
C ASP A 276 -3.32 -30.61 3.11
N LYS A 277 -3.23 -29.85 4.21
CA LYS A 277 -1.96 -29.35 4.77
C LYS A 277 -0.91 -30.45 4.91
N TRP A 278 -1.27 -31.56 5.54
CA TRP A 278 -0.34 -32.63 5.81
C TRP A 278 0.07 -33.39 4.55
N THR A 279 -0.82 -33.53 3.57
CA THR A 279 -0.51 -34.14 2.27
C THR A 279 0.55 -33.32 1.53
N ILE A 280 0.40 -31.99 1.51
CA ILE A 280 1.36 -31.06 0.89
C ILE A 280 2.72 -31.12 1.61
N VAL A 281 2.69 -31.05 2.94
CA VAL A 281 3.91 -31.07 3.79
C VAL A 281 4.68 -32.37 3.63
N ASP A 282 4.01 -33.53 3.65
CA ASP A 282 4.68 -34.82 3.54
C ASP A 282 5.27 -35.04 2.14
N GLY A 283 4.62 -34.51 1.10
CA GLY A 283 5.18 -34.49 -0.26
C GLY A 283 6.51 -33.72 -0.33
N VAL A 284 6.57 -32.55 0.32
CA VAL A 284 7.80 -31.74 0.37
C VAL A 284 8.87 -32.38 1.26
N ARG A 285 8.49 -33.03 2.38
CA ARG A 285 9.42 -33.78 3.23
C ARG A 285 10.10 -34.91 2.44
N ALA A 286 9.37 -35.59 1.55
CA ALA A 286 9.95 -36.61 0.67
C ALA A 286 10.96 -35.99 -0.32
N GLN A 287 10.67 -34.83 -0.90
CA GLN A 287 11.58 -34.10 -1.79
C GLN A 287 12.85 -33.65 -1.04
N VAL A 288 12.73 -33.11 0.17
CA VAL A 288 13.87 -32.69 0.99
C VAL A 288 14.78 -33.87 1.33
N LYS A 289 14.21 -35.04 1.68
CA LYS A 289 15.01 -36.27 1.89
C LYS A 289 15.75 -36.71 0.63
N GLU A 290 15.15 -36.51 -0.56
CA GLU A 290 15.83 -36.82 -1.82
C GLU A 290 17.00 -35.86 -2.06
N PHE A 291 16.85 -34.54 -1.75
CA PHE A 291 17.96 -33.58 -1.84
C PHE A 291 19.07 -33.90 -0.84
N GLU A 292 18.73 -34.32 0.38
CA GLU A 292 19.69 -34.81 1.37
C GLU A 292 20.47 -36.04 0.84
N ARG A 293 19.78 -36.97 0.21
CA ARG A 293 20.43 -38.14 -0.41
C ARG A 293 21.37 -37.74 -1.53
N GLN A 294 20.92 -36.85 -2.44
CA GLN A 294 21.77 -36.36 -3.53
C GLN A 294 23.02 -35.62 -3.00
N TYR A 295 22.90 -34.92 -1.88
CA TYR A 295 24.03 -34.29 -1.20
C TYR A 295 24.99 -35.34 -0.61
N MET A 296 24.46 -36.37 0.08
CA MET A 296 25.26 -37.45 0.62
C MET A 296 25.96 -38.28 -0.46
N ASP A 297 25.36 -38.43 -1.64
CA ASP A 297 25.93 -39.07 -2.80
C ASP A 297 26.93 -38.16 -3.54
N GLY A 298 27.12 -36.92 -3.10
CA GLY A 298 28.09 -35.95 -3.70
C GLY A 298 27.64 -35.40 -5.04
N LEU A 299 26.34 -35.50 -5.39
CA LEU A 299 25.79 -35.01 -6.65
C LEU A 299 25.52 -33.49 -6.65
N ILE A 300 25.28 -32.91 -5.49
CA ILE A 300 24.99 -31.50 -5.30
C ILE A 300 25.87 -30.90 -4.19
N THR A 301 26.15 -29.60 -4.28
CA THR A 301 26.89 -28.87 -3.24
C THR A 301 26.04 -28.54 -2.05
N GLN A 302 26.65 -28.19 -0.91
CA GLN A 302 25.92 -27.75 0.29
C GLN A 302 25.09 -26.50 0.03
N GLY A 303 25.61 -25.52 -0.73
CA GLY A 303 24.89 -24.31 -1.10
C GLY A 303 23.69 -24.59 -1.99
N GLU A 304 23.85 -25.52 -2.94
CA GLU A 304 22.74 -25.94 -3.82
C GLU A 304 21.66 -26.70 -3.04
N LYS A 305 22.04 -27.62 -2.14
CA LYS A 305 21.11 -28.30 -1.23
C LYS A 305 20.32 -27.26 -0.41
N TYR A 306 21.02 -26.30 0.21
CA TYR A 306 20.42 -25.25 1.02
C TYR A 306 19.36 -24.47 0.26
N ASN A 307 19.67 -24.03 -0.97
CA ASN A 307 18.72 -23.32 -1.82
C ASN A 307 17.51 -24.17 -2.20
N LYS A 308 17.73 -25.39 -2.68
CA LYS A 308 16.66 -26.30 -3.08
C LYS A 308 15.71 -26.59 -1.91
N VAL A 309 16.24 -26.73 -0.70
CA VAL A 309 15.44 -26.96 0.51
C VAL A 309 14.62 -25.72 0.86
N ILE A 310 15.22 -24.53 0.81
CA ILE A 310 14.49 -23.27 1.09
C ILE A 310 13.41 -23.03 0.06
N ASP A 311 13.68 -23.20 -1.23
CA ASP A 311 12.71 -23.03 -2.30
C ASP A 311 11.56 -24.03 -2.18
N ALA A 312 11.84 -25.29 -1.88
CA ALA A 312 10.83 -26.30 -1.66
C ALA A 312 9.88 -25.95 -0.49
N TRP A 313 10.44 -25.47 0.63
CA TRP A 313 9.64 -25.07 1.78
C TRP A 313 8.91 -23.74 1.57
N SER A 314 9.48 -22.79 0.82
CA SER A 314 8.78 -21.55 0.44
C SER A 314 7.56 -21.87 -0.42
N ASN A 315 7.72 -22.67 -1.46
CA ASN A 315 6.62 -23.10 -2.31
C ASN A 315 5.55 -23.91 -1.54
N CYS A 316 5.99 -24.76 -0.59
CA CYS A 316 5.08 -25.46 0.31
C CYS A 316 4.21 -24.49 1.13
N ASN A 317 4.86 -23.48 1.71
CA ASN A 317 4.20 -22.47 2.52
C ASN A 317 3.18 -21.67 1.72
N ASP A 318 3.49 -21.33 0.47
CA ASP A 318 2.57 -20.59 -0.42
C ASP A 318 1.37 -21.49 -0.81
N ARG A 319 1.60 -22.74 -1.19
CA ARG A 319 0.52 -23.70 -1.49
C ARG A 319 -0.40 -23.95 -0.30
N VAL A 320 0.15 -24.09 0.91
CA VAL A 320 -0.65 -24.23 2.14
C VAL A 320 -1.44 -22.95 2.41
N THR A 321 -0.87 -21.77 2.11
CA THR A 321 -1.56 -20.48 2.27
C THR A 321 -2.74 -20.36 1.30
N ASP A 322 -2.54 -20.73 0.03
CA ASP A 322 -3.60 -20.69 -0.98
C ASP A 322 -4.73 -21.66 -0.62
N SER A 323 -4.41 -22.90 -0.26
CA SER A 323 -5.40 -23.88 0.21
C SER A 323 -6.17 -23.40 1.45
N MET A 324 -5.49 -22.73 2.39
CA MET A 324 -6.14 -22.15 3.57
C MET A 324 -7.06 -20.98 3.17
N MET A 325 -6.63 -20.11 2.29
CA MET A 325 -7.45 -18.98 1.82
C MET A 325 -8.69 -19.48 1.07
N ASP A 326 -8.56 -20.50 0.24
CA ASP A 326 -9.69 -21.13 -0.47
C ASP A 326 -10.67 -21.78 0.52
N ALA A 327 -10.16 -22.46 1.55
CA ALA A 327 -10.99 -23.06 2.58
C ALA A 327 -11.78 -22.02 3.39
N ILE A 328 -11.14 -20.89 3.74
CA ILE A 328 -11.78 -19.79 4.49
C ILE A 328 -12.74 -18.98 3.61
N ALA A 329 -12.42 -18.82 2.32
CA ALA A 329 -13.23 -18.10 1.34
C ALA A 329 -14.43 -18.93 0.85
N SER A 330 -14.44 -20.24 1.11
CA SER A 330 -15.48 -21.16 0.61
C SER A 330 -16.86 -20.71 1.13
N VAL A 331 -17.77 -20.50 0.19
CA VAL A 331 -19.15 -20.15 0.49
C VAL A 331 -19.89 -21.42 0.94
N LYS A 332 -20.46 -21.36 2.15
CA LYS A 332 -21.33 -22.42 2.67
C LYS A 332 -22.77 -22.06 2.36
N HIS A 333 -23.58 -23.06 2.03
CA HIS A 333 -24.99 -22.89 1.79
C HIS A 333 -25.80 -23.52 2.95
N ASP A 334 -26.89 -22.88 3.30
CA ASP A 334 -27.85 -23.37 4.29
C ASP A 334 -28.71 -24.50 3.69
N GLU A 335 -29.49 -25.20 4.52
CA GLU A 335 -30.43 -26.25 4.10
C GLU A 335 -31.41 -25.79 3.03
N ASN A 336 -31.68 -24.50 2.94
CA ASN A 336 -32.56 -23.87 1.97
C ASN A 336 -31.86 -23.45 0.66
N GLY A 337 -30.54 -23.69 0.53
CA GLY A 337 -29.74 -23.27 -0.63
C GLY A 337 -29.34 -21.79 -0.64
N ALA A 338 -29.61 -21.06 0.43
CA ALA A 338 -29.15 -19.68 0.58
C ALA A 338 -27.68 -19.65 1.02
N GLU A 339 -26.90 -18.70 0.49
CA GLU A 339 -25.53 -18.48 0.90
C GLU A 339 -25.47 -18.05 2.37
N MET A 340 -24.64 -18.75 3.16
CA MET A 340 -24.35 -18.34 4.55
C MET A 340 -23.43 -17.13 4.57
N GLU A 341 -23.31 -16.48 5.74
CA GLU A 341 -22.37 -15.38 5.92
C GLU A 341 -20.93 -15.88 5.70
N PRO A 342 -20.10 -15.10 4.97
CA PRO A 342 -18.70 -15.41 4.81
C PRO A 342 -18.00 -15.47 6.18
N ASN A 343 -16.91 -16.21 6.26
CA ASN A 343 -16.11 -16.30 7.47
C ASN A 343 -15.65 -14.91 7.94
N SER A 344 -15.84 -14.59 9.22
CA SER A 344 -15.50 -13.28 9.80
C SER A 344 -14.04 -12.89 9.60
N VAL A 345 -13.12 -13.86 9.72
CA VAL A 345 -11.68 -13.64 9.53
C VAL A 345 -11.39 -13.32 8.06
N TYR A 346 -12.05 -14.01 7.12
CA TYR A 346 -11.94 -13.69 5.70
C TYR A 346 -12.44 -12.27 5.41
N MET A 347 -13.61 -11.90 5.95
CA MET A 347 -14.15 -10.55 5.78
C MET A 347 -13.18 -9.47 6.28
N MET A 348 -12.57 -9.66 7.47
CA MET A 348 -11.62 -8.71 8.05
C MET A 348 -10.35 -8.55 7.20
N ALA A 349 -9.80 -9.65 6.68
CA ALA A 349 -8.58 -9.63 5.90
C ALA A 349 -8.81 -9.16 4.46
N HIS A 350 -9.88 -9.64 3.79
CA HIS A 350 -10.20 -9.29 2.42
C HIS A 350 -10.61 -7.81 2.28
N SER A 351 -11.40 -7.30 3.23
CA SER A 351 -11.73 -5.86 3.28
C SER A 351 -10.53 -4.97 3.56
N LYS A 352 -9.40 -5.54 4.03
CA LYS A 352 -8.22 -4.82 4.54
C LYS A 352 -8.55 -3.91 5.74
N ALA A 353 -9.62 -4.24 6.48
CA ALA A 353 -9.99 -3.56 7.71
C ALA A 353 -8.98 -3.85 8.82
N ARG A 354 -8.67 -5.13 9.03
CA ARG A 354 -7.70 -5.58 10.02
C ARG A 354 -7.12 -6.95 9.65
N GLY A 355 -5.83 -7.13 9.95
CA GLY A 355 -5.15 -8.37 9.61
C GLY A 355 -4.62 -8.40 8.16
N SER A 356 -3.71 -9.33 7.91
CA SER A 356 -3.14 -9.60 6.59
C SER A 356 -3.13 -11.10 6.33
N VAL A 357 -3.05 -11.51 5.07
CA VAL A 357 -2.90 -12.91 4.68
C VAL A 357 -1.69 -13.55 5.38
N THR A 358 -0.58 -12.80 5.55
CA THR A 358 0.62 -13.25 6.26
C THR A 358 0.35 -13.57 7.74
N GLN A 359 -0.49 -12.78 8.42
CA GLN A 359 -0.88 -13.06 9.80
C GLN A 359 -1.82 -14.26 9.89
N MET A 360 -2.79 -14.36 8.96
CA MET A 360 -3.70 -15.51 8.90
C MET A 360 -2.95 -16.81 8.65
N LYS A 361 -1.98 -16.81 7.75
CA LYS A 361 -1.13 -17.96 7.44
C LYS A 361 -0.36 -18.47 8.67
N GLN A 362 0.10 -17.58 9.55
CA GLN A 362 0.75 -17.97 10.81
C GLN A 362 -0.25 -18.56 11.83
N LEU A 363 -1.52 -18.15 11.77
CA LEU A 363 -2.56 -18.61 12.70
C LEU A 363 -3.17 -19.97 12.28
N GLY A 364 -3.48 -20.15 10.99
CA GLY A 364 -4.22 -21.31 10.50
C GLY A 364 -3.47 -22.18 9.47
N GLY A 365 -2.43 -21.66 8.85
CA GLY A 365 -1.64 -22.37 7.84
C GLY A 365 -0.36 -22.98 8.43
N MET A 366 0.77 -22.38 8.08
CA MET A 366 2.11 -22.77 8.51
C MET A 366 2.92 -21.50 8.77
N ARG A 367 3.71 -21.46 9.85
CA ARG A 367 4.52 -20.30 10.16
C ARG A 367 5.66 -20.08 9.17
N GLY A 368 6.26 -21.17 8.68
CA GLY A 368 7.25 -21.13 7.59
C GLY A 368 8.69 -20.97 8.06
N LEU A 369 9.54 -20.44 7.17
CA LEU A 369 10.97 -20.30 7.38
C LEU A 369 11.29 -19.10 8.27
N MET A 370 12.29 -19.26 9.15
CA MET A 370 12.73 -18.23 10.07
C MET A 370 14.13 -17.74 9.71
N ALA A 371 14.38 -16.45 9.88
CA ALA A 371 15.69 -15.86 9.67
C ALA A 371 16.52 -15.87 10.95
N LYS A 372 17.83 -16.22 10.84
CA LYS A 372 18.83 -16.03 11.90
C LYS A 372 19.13 -14.53 12.08
N PRO A 373 19.78 -14.13 13.19
CA PRO A 373 20.20 -12.75 13.38
C PRO A 373 21.15 -12.22 12.31
N ASN A 374 21.99 -13.07 11.71
CA ASN A 374 22.91 -12.73 10.61
C ASN A 374 22.22 -12.53 9.25
N GLY A 375 20.95 -12.91 9.12
CA GLY A 375 20.17 -12.79 7.89
C GLY A 375 19.96 -14.10 7.15
N ASP A 376 20.73 -15.15 7.46
CA ASP A 376 20.55 -16.46 6.85
C ASP A 376 19.21 -17.08 7.25
N ILE A 377 18.65 -17.90 6.38
CA ILE A 377 17.40 -18.61 6.64
C ILE A 377 17.71 -19.95 7.30
N ILE A 378 16.92 -20.34 8.30
CA ILE A 378 17.04 -21.65 8.94
C ILE A 378 16.40 -22.69 8.00
N GLU A 379 17.17 -23.74 7.63
CA GLU A 379 16.71 -24.80 6.70
C GLU A 379 15.45 -25.54 7.22
N THR A 380 15.33 -25.67 8.55
CA THR A 380 14.20 -26.35 9.17
C THR A 380 13.03 -25.37 9.34
N PRO A 381 11.91 -25.53 8.61
CA PRO A 381 10.76 -24.66 8.72
C PRO A 381 9.97 -24.94 9.99
N ILE A 382 9.16 -23.98 10.41
CA ILE A 382 8.14 -24.15 11.43
C ILE A 382 6.85 -24.58 10.71
N ILE A 383 6.50 -25.85 10.83
CA ILE A 383 5.33 -26.44 10.14
C ILE A 383 4.06 -26.15 10.92
N SER A 384 4.14 -26.10 12.24
CA SER A 384 3.01 -25.83 13.12
C SER A 384 2.52 -24.38 12.95
N ASN A 385 1.24 -24.17 13.17
CA ASN A 385 0.62 -22.86 13.29
C ASN A 385 0.29 -22.53 14.76
N PHE A 386 -0.13 -21.30 15.02
CA PHE A 386 -0.46 -20.89 16.40
C PHE A 386 -1.73 -21.57 16.92
N LYS A 387 -2.68 -21.97 16.06
CA LYS A 387 -3.89 -22.70 16.48
C LYS A 387 -3.56 -24.11 16.99
N GLU A 388 -2.64 -24.83 16.31
CA GLU A 388 -2.16 -26.15 16.72
C GLU A 388 -1.23 -26.09 17.93
N GLY A 389 -0.49 -25.00 18.06
CA GLY A 389 0.58 -24.82 19.04
C GLY A 389 1.94 -25.24 18.50
N LEU A 390 2.98 -24.50 18.88
CA LEU A 390 4.36 -24.77 18.45
C LEU A 390 5.01 -25.79 19.37
N THR A 391 5.88 -26.62 18.82
CA THR A 391 6.79 -27.47 19.61
C THR A 391 7.86 -26.61 20.29
N VAL A 392 8.53 -27.15 21.31
CA VAL A 392 9.57 -26.41 22.05
C VAL A 392 10.70 -25.95 21.14
N LEU A 393 11.15 -26.80 20.21
CA LEU A 393 12.21 -26.45 19.24
C LEU A 393 11.76 -25.38 18.25
N GLU A 394 10.53 -25.49 17.73
CA GLU A 394 9.96 -24.49 16.83
C GLU A 394 9.79 -23.13 17.52
N TYR A 395 9.37 -23.14 18.78
CA TYR A 395 9.28 -21.92 19.58
C TYR A 395 10.67 -21.29 19.78
N PHE A 396 11.68 -22.10 20.12
CA PHE A 396 13.05 -21.61 20.29
C PHE A 396 13.58 -20.99 19.00
N ASN A 397 13.43 -21.65 17.86
CA ASN A 397 13.83 -21.13 16.55
C ASN A 397 13.12 -19.79 16.23
N SER A 398 11.87 -19.65 16.63
CA SER A 398 11.10 -18.42 16.42
C SER A 398 11.62 -17.22 17.23
N THR A 399 12.29 -17.47 18.37
CA THR A 399 12.82 -16.39 19.23
C THR A 399 13.94 -15.61 18.56
N HIS A 400 14.71 -16.21 17.67
CA HIS A 400 15.75 -15.52 16.90
C HIS A 400 15.17 -14.40 16.03
N GLY A 401 14.11 -14.69 15.28
CA GLY A 401 13.43 -13.71 14.47
C GLY A 401 12.75 -12.61 15.29
N ALA A 402 12.11 -12.97 16.40
CA ALA A 402 11.47 -12.01 17.30
C ALA A 402 12.51 -11.03 17.90
N ARG A 403 13.63 -11.54 18.40
CA ARG A 403 14.71 -10.71 18.97
C ARG A 403 15.32 -9.78 17.93
N LYS A 404 15.56 -10.29 16.70
CA LYS A 404 16.06 -9.47 15.59
C LYS A 404 15.05 -8.35 15.25
N GLY A 405 13.77 -8.69 15.16
CA GLY A 405 12.71 -7.69 14.89
C GLY A 405 12.66 -6.58 15.92
N LEU A 406 12.75 -6.90 17.22
CA LEU A 406 12.81 -5.92 18.30
C LEU A 406 14.05 -5.02 18.20
N SER A 407 15.23 -5.61 17.99
CA SER A 407 16.48 -4.87 17.83
C SER A 407 16.46 -3.96 16.59
N ASP A 408 16.00 -4.49 15.46
CA ASP A 408 15.89 -3.73 14.21
C ASP A 408 14.93 -2.56 14.35
N THR A 409 13.78 -2.73 15.01
CA THR A 409 12.84 -1.65 15.25
C THR A 409 13.48 -0.52 16.04
N ALA A 410 14.17 -0.83 17.14
CA ALA A 410 14.81 0.17 17.98
C ALA A 410 15.93 0.94 17.26
N LEU A 411 16.80 0.24 16.53
CA LEU A 411 17.96 0.84 15.87
C LEU A 411 17.59 1.57 14.56
N LYS A 412 16.74 0.96 13.73
CA LYS A 412 16.36 1.53 12.43
C LYS A 412 15.48 2.77 12.58
N THR A 413 14.65 2.86 13.64
CA THR A 413 13.86 4.07 13.93
C THR A 413 14.76 5.28 14.13
N ALA A 414 15.84 5.14 14.89
CA ALA A 414 16.81 6.21 15.10
C ALA A 414 17.53 6.60 13.79
N ASN A 415 17.94 5.61 13.00
CA ASN A 415 18.61 5.84 11.72
C ASN A 415 17.68 6.56 10.71
N SER A 416 16.40 6.18 10.66
CA SER A 416 15.40 6.82 9.80
C SER A 416 15.17 8.28 10.23
N GLY A 417 15.08 8.55 11.52
CA GLY A 417 14.97 9.92 12.05
C GLY A 417 16.19 10.78 11.71
N TYR A 418 17.39 10.22 11.84
CA TYR A 418 18.63 10.92 11.47
C TYR A 418 18.75 11.16 9.95
N LEU A 419 18.32 10.19 9.12
CA LEU A 419 18.24 10.38 7.67
C LEU A 419 17.29 11.54 7.32
N THR A 420 16.09 11.56 7.90
CA THR A 420 15.11 12.61 7.67
C THR A 420 15.69 13.98 8.03
N ARG A 421 16.35 14.10 9.18
CA ARG A 421 17.01 15.36 9.58
C ARG A 421 18.05 15.82 8.56
N ARG A 422 18.93 14.92 8.10
CA ARG A 422 19.96 15.29 7.10
C ARG A 422 19.32 15.69 5.77
N LEU A 423 18.24 15.03 5.35
CA LEU A 423 17.51 15.40 4.13
C LEU A 423 16.88 16.79 4.27
N VAL A 424 16.29 17.11 5.43
CA VAL A 424 15.73 18.44 5.70
C VAL A 424 16.82 19.50 5.68
N ASP A 425 17.97 19.26 6.34
CA ASP A 425 19.08 20.23 6.39
C ASP A 425 19.61 20.58 4.99
N VAL A 426 19.63 19.62 4.07
CA VAL A 426 20.07 19.82 2.67
C VAL A 426 18.98 20.47 1.80
N ALA A 427 17.72 20.07 2.00
CA ALA A 427 16.62 20.45 1.11
C ALA A 427 15.83 21.69 1.56
N GLN A 428 16.09 22.27 2.75
CA GLN A 428 15.31 23.36 3.32
C GLN A 428 15.29 24.63 2.44
N ASP A 429 16.35 24.87 1.68
CA ASP A 429 16.46 26.05 0.79
C ASP A 429 15.70 25.88 -0.54
N CYS A 430 15.21 24.67 -0.82
CA CYS A 430 14.44 24.41 -2.01
C CYS A 430 12.98 24.89 -1.84
N ILE A 431 12.76 26.17 -2.16
CA ILE A 431 11.48 26.87 -2.03
C ILE A 431 11.01 27.32 -3.41
N VAL A 432 9.70 27.36 -3.65
CA VAL A 432 9.12 27.91 -4.89
C VAL A 432 9.21 29.43 -4.86
N ARG A 433 10.09 30.01 -5.71
CA ARG A 433 10.37 31.47 -5.70
C ARG A 433 9.66 32.26 -6.77
N SER A 434 9.42 31.68 -7.93
CA SER A 434 8.77 32.33 -9.05
C SER A 434 7.72 31.44 -9.71
N HIS A 435 6.88 32.02 -10.55
CA HIS A 435 5.86 31.28 -11.27
C HIS A 435 6.48 30.44 -12.40
N ASP A 436 7.34 31.04 -13.22
CA ASP A 436 8.02 30.40 -14.35
C ASP A 436 9.46 30.93 -14.50
N CYS A 437 10.40 30.03 -14.80
CA CYS A 437 11.79 30.37 -15.07
C CYS A 437 12.12 30.51 -16.56
N GLY A 438 11.17 30.22 -17.47
CA GLY A 438 11.34 30.32 -18.92
C GLY A 438 12.33 29.32 -19.54
N THR A 439 12.70 28.24 -18.82
CA THR A 439 13.66 27.23 -19.35
C THR A 439 13.07 26.44 -20.50
N GLU A 440 13.90 26.16 -21.51
CA GLU A 440 13.59 25.24 -22.62
C GLU A 440 14.06 23.80 -22.33
N ARG A 441 14.81 23.61 -21.23
CA ARG A 441 15.28 22.25 -20.85
C ARG A 441 14.13 21.42 -20.35
N SER A 442 14.11 20.17 -20.77
CA SER A 442 13.06 19.21 -20.43
C SER A 442 13.64 17.82 -20.15
N ILE A 443 12.83 16.94 -19.59
CA ILE A 443 13.16 15.55 -19.36
C ILE A 443 12.13 14.69 -20.09
N THR A 444 12.61 13.62 -20.76
CA THR A 444 11.72 12.66 -21.42
C THR A 444 11.12 11.71 -20.36
N ALA A 445 9.81 11.73 -20.24
CA ALA A 445 9.05 10.76 -19.43
C ALA A 445 8.66 9.57 -20.31
N ARG A 446 8.85 8.36 -19.79
CA ARG A 446 8.42 7.07 -20.38
C ARG A 446 7.86 6.19 -19.25
N ALA A 447 7.06 5.19 -19.58
CA ALA A 447 6.69 4.16 -18.63
C ALA A 447 7.94 3.49 -18.04
N ALA A 448 7.93 3.23 -16.74
CA ALA A 448 9.01 2.46 -16.09
C ALA A 448 8.68 0.99 -16.23
N VAL A 449 9.51 0.29 -16.99
CA VAL A 449 9.40 -1.16 -17.21
C VAL A 449 10.62 -1.82 -16.60
N ASN A 450 10.43 -2.86 -15.80
CA ASN A 450 11.47 -3.72 -15.27
C ASN A 450 11.09 -5.17 -15.53
N ASP A 451 11.99 -5.92 -16.12
CA ASP A 451 11.80 -7.33 -16.47
C ASP A 451 10.48 -7.65 -17.20
N GLY A 452 9.99 -6.68 -17.99
CA GLY A 452 8.77 -6.80 -18.78
C GLY A 452 7.47 -6.45 -18.05
N ASP A 453 7.52 -6.19 -16.74
CA ASP A 453 6.39 -5.67 -16.00
C ASP A 453 6.45 -4.14 -15.93
N VAL A 454 5.32 -3.49 -16.21
CA VAL A 454 5.19 -2.04 -16.06
C VAL A 454 5.07 -1.72 -14.57
N ILE A 455 6.16 -1.20 -13.98
CA ILE A 455 6.17 -0.77 -12.57
C ILE A 455 5.33 0.49 -12.38
N SER A 456 5.45 1.43 -13.34
CA SER A 456 4.72 2.69 -13.31
C SER A 456 4.35 3.08 -14.73
N SER A 457 3.07 3.34 -14.96
CA SER A 457 2.55 3.73 -16.26
C SER A 457 3.05 5.12 -16.67
N LEU A 458 2.90 5.48 -17.96
CA LEU A 458 3.23 6.83 -18.41
C LEU A 458 2.33 7.85 -17.69
N ALA A 459 1.03 7.57 -17.57
CA ALA A 459 0.06 8.44 -16.91
C ALA A 459 0.48 8.76 -15.46
N GLU A 460 0.90 7.78 -14.69
CA GLU A 460 1.38 7.99 -13.31
C GLU A 460 2.63 8.89 -13.25
N ARG A 461 3.53 8.78 -14.22
CA ARG A 461 4.78 9.55 -14.24
C ARG A 461 4.65 10.97 -14.69
N ILE A 462 3.65 11.26 -15.54
CA ILE A 462 3.40 12.61 -16.06
C ILE A 462 2.36 13.38 -15.25
N LEU A 463 1.59 12.69 -14.42
CA LEU A 463 0.54 13.28 -13.59
C LEU A 463 1.08 14.44 -12.74
N GLY A 464 0.42 15.60 -12.84
CA GLY A 464 0.81 16.80 -12.11
C GLY A 464 2.05 17.53 -12.66
N ARG A 465 2.67 17.06 -13.74
CA ARG A 465 3.77 17.75 -14.41
C ARG A 465 3.25 18.75 -15.44
N VAL A 466 4.14 19.63 -15.88
CA VAL A 466 3.84 20.61 -16.93
C VAL A 466 4.49 20.14 -18.23
N ALA A 467 3.73 20.15 -19.33
CA ALA A 467 4.22 19.78 -20.64
C ALA A 467 5.28 20.79 -21.13
N ALA A 468 6.44 20.30 -21.59
CA ALA A 468 7.49 21.16 -22.15
C ALA A 468 7.27 21.50 -23.61
N GLU A 469 6.55 20.64 -24.34
CA GLU A 469 6.18 20.78 -25.76
C GLU A 469 4.73 20.34 -25.97
N ASP A 470 4.17 20.69 -27.13
CA ASP A 470 2.84 20.23 -27.51
C ASP A 470 2.84 18.70 -27.70
N VAL A 471 1.94 18.03 -27.04
CA VAL A 471 1.79 16.57 -27.13
C VAL A 471 0.76 16.25 -28.19
N VAL A 472 1.21 15.60 -29.25
CA VAL A 472 0.38 15.23 -30.40
C VAL A 472 0.12 13.73 -30.38
N LYS A 473 -1.11 13.34 -30.73
CA LYS A 473 -1.49 11.95 -30.86
C LYS A 473 -0.75 11.26 -31.99
N PRO A 474 -0.07 10.12 -31.81
CA PRO A 474 0.62 9.40 -32.86
C PRO A 474 -0.31 9.10 -34.07
N GLY A 475 0.12 9.49 -35.27
CA GLY A 475 -0.64 9.26 -36.49
C GLY A 475 -1.76 10.26 -36.82
N THR A 476 -1.93 11.30 -35.99
CA THR A 476 -2.88 12.42 -36.25
C THR A 476 -2.22 13.73 -35.83
N ASP A 477 -2.76 14.86 -36.31
CA ASP A 477 -2.32 16.21 -35.89
C ASP A 477 -3.11 16.74 -34.69
N GLU A 478 -3.80 15.87 -33.97
CA GLU A 478 -4.59 16.22 -32.79
C GLU A 478 -3.69 16.50 -31.60
N ILE A 479 -3.78 17.71 -31.04
CA ILE A 479 -3.01 18.13 -29.86
C ILE A 479 -3.77 17.67 -28.60
N LEU A 480 -3.19 16.75 -27.86
CA LEU A 480 -3.74 16.22 -26.59
C LEU A 480 -3.45 17.16 -25.40
N CYS A 481 -2.27 17.79 -25.39
CA CYS A 481 -1.87 18.74 -24.36
C CYS A 481 -0.95 19.82 -24.94
N LYS A 482 -1.19 21.08 -24.59
CA LYS A 482 -0.37 22.21 -25.06
C LYS A 482 0.85 22.44 -24.20
N LYS A 483 1.89 23.02 -24.77
CA LYS A 483 3.08 23.47 -24.04
C LYS A 483 2.71 24.41 -22.89
N GLY A 484 3.30 24.17 -21.72
CA GLY A 484 3.06 24.97 -20.52
C GLY A 484 1.78 24.63 -19.74
N GLU A 485 1.00 23.68 -20.23
CA GLU A 485 -0.20 23.23 -19.55
C GLU A 485 0.12 22.14 -18.51
N MET A 486 -0.53 22.20 -17.34
CA MET A 486 -0.42 21.18 -16.30
C MET A 486 -1.28 19.96 -16.68
N ILE A 487 -0.72 18.78 -16.51
CA ILE A 487 -1.36 17.50 -16.82
C ILE A 487 -2.14 17.06 -15.59
N ASP A 488 -3.46 17.05 -15.70
CA ASP A 488 -4.38 16.45 -14.73
C ASP A 488 -4.66 14.97 -15.06
N GLU A 489 -5.46 14.29 -14.25
CA GLU A 489 -5.77 12.87 -14.40
C GLU A 489 -6.41 12.57 -15.75
N TRP A 490 -7.41 13.35 -16.11
CA TRP A 490 -8.12 13.15 -17.38
C TRP A 490 -7.18 13.28 -18.60
N LYS A 491 -6.28 14.28 -18.57
CA LYS A 491 -5.28 14.45 -19.64
C LYS A 491 -4.25 13.33 -19.63
N ALA A 492 -3.80 12.88 -18.43
CA ALA A 492 -2.83 11.80 -18.32
C ALA A 492 -3.38 10.50 -18.92
N ASP A 493 -4.61 10.13 -18.57
CA ASP A 493 -5.29 8.95 -19.11
C ASP A 493 -5.52 9.10 -20.64
N HIS A 494 -5.95 10.29 -21.09
CA HIS A 494 -6.19 10.55 -22.49
C HIS A 494 -4.90 10.52 -23.35
N ILE A 495 -3.75 10.91 -22.78
CA ILE A 495 -2.43 10.82 -23.43
C ILE A 495 -2.01 9.34 -23.53
N GLU A 496 -2.22 8.54 -22.50
CA GLU A 496 -1.88 7.12 -22.50
C GLU A 496 -2.78 6.33 -23.45
N ASP A 497 -4.08 6.56 -23.42
CA ASP A 497 -5.07 5.97 -24.35
C ASP A 497 -4.82 6.40 -25.80
N GLY A 498 -4.28 7.59 -25.99
CA GLY A 498 -3.84 8.11 -27.29
C GLY A 498 -2.62 7.39 -27.88
N GLY A 499 -2.00 6.45 -27.14
CA GLY A 499 -0.85 5.66 -27.60
C GLY A 499 0.49 6.38 -27.58
N VAL A 500 0.63 7.46 -26.81
CA VAL A 500 1.89 8.18 -26.63
C VAL A 500 2.84 7.35 -25.75
N ILE A 501 4.01 6.98 -26.28
CA ILE A 501 5.01 6.15 -25.58
C ILE A 501 5.92 7.02 -24.71
N SER A 502 6.21 8.25 -25.13
CA SER A 502 7.09 9.17 -24.40
C SER A 502 6.72 10.61 -24.67
N MET A 503 6.92 11.48 -23.70
CA MET A 503 6.71 12.92 -23.82
C MET A 503 7.76 13.72 -23.06
N LEU A 504 7.93 14.99 -23.44
CA LEU A 504 8.82 15.92 -22.78
C LEU A 504 8.07 16.70 -21.69
N ILE A 505 8.57 16.62 -20.46
CA ILE A 505 8.00 17.27 -19.28
C ILE A 505 9.00 18.25 -18.65
N ARG A 506 8.50 19.28 -17.99
CA ARG A 506 9.31 20.16 -17.15
C ARG A 506 9.62 19.45 -15.81
N SER A 507 10.82 19.70 -15.28
CA SER A 507 11.28 19.07 -14.05
C SER A 507 12.03 20.08 -13.18
N PRO A 508 11.98 19.91 -11.84
CA PRO A 508 12.84 20.64 -10.91
C PRO A 508 14.34 20.52 -11.24
N LEU A 509 14.78 19.37 -11.79
CA LEU A 509 16.17 19.10 -12.16
C LEU A 509 16.70 19.99 -13.30
N THR A 510 15.81 20.48 -14.12
CA THR A 510 16.15 21.36 -15.28
C THR A 510 15.75 22.81 -15.06
N CYS A 511 15.35 23.18 -13.85
CA CYS A 511 14.98 24.56 -13.51
C CYS A 511 16.20 25.50 -13.64
N ALA A 512 15.97 26.70 -14.18
CA ALA A 512 17.03 27.68 -14.37
C ALA A 512 17.27 28.62 -13.16
N ILE A 513 16.48 28.47 -12.08
CA ILE A 513 16.64 29.28 -10.86
C ILE A 513 17.76 28.67 -10.02
N GLU A 514 18.72 29.50 -9.60
CA GLU A 514 19.86 29.08 -8.80
C GLU A 514 19.47 28.77 -7.33
N ASP A 515 18.62 29.62 -6.74
CA ASP A 515 18.17 29.48 -5.36
C ASP A 515 16.69 29.06 -5.29
N GLY A 516 16.42 27.77 -5.32
CA GLY A 516 15.06 27.25 -5.28
C GLY A 516 14.54 26.76 -6.62
N ILE A 517 13.22 26.76 -6.82
CA ILE A 517 12.57 26.28 -8.05
C ILE A 517 11.41 27.19 -8.46
N CYS A 518 10.91 27.06 -9.69
CA CYS A 518 9.70 27.74 -10.13
C CYS A 518 8.48 26.80 -10.06
N ALA A 519 7.29 27.38 -9.98
CA ALA A 519 6.03 26.65 -9.91
C ALA A 519 5.78 25.80 -11.17
N ALA A 520 6.12 26.29 -12.34
CA ALA A 520 5.95 25.55 -13.61
C ALA A 520 6.87 24.32 -13.71
N CYS A 521 8.12 24.37 -13.20
CA CYS A 521 9.02 23.22 -13.17
C CYS A 521 8.65 22.19 -12.11
N TYR A 522 8.09 22.62 -10.98
CA TYR A 522 7.59 21.72 -9.96
C TYR A 522 6.28 21.06 -10.39
N GLY A 523 5.33 21.88 -10.85
CA GLY A 523 4.01 21.45 -11.31
C GLY A 523 2.97 21.51 -10.20
N ARG A 524 2.30 20.41 -9.93
CA ARG A 524 1.15 20.29 -9.03
C ARG A 524 1.56 20.18 -7.56
N ASP A 525 0.88 20.91 -6.70
CA ASP A 525 0.84 20.62 -5.26
C ASP A 525 -0.07 19.41 -5.00
N LEU A 526 0.51 18.30 -4.59
CA LEU A 526 -0.22 17.04 -4.37
C LEU A 526 -1.25 17.15 -3.25
N SER A 527 -1.01 18.03 -2.27
CA SER A 527 -1.92 18.21 -1.14
C SER A 527 -3.20 18.99 -1.47
N ARG A 528 -3.18 19.78 -2.56
CA ARG A 528 -4.31 20.62 -2.99
C ARG A 528 -4.87 20.24 -4.34
N GLY A 529 -4.08 19.53 -5.16
CA GLY A 529 -4.47 19.16 -6.51
C GLY A 529 -4.37 20.29 -7.54
N THR A 530 -3.87 21.48 -7.16
CA THR A 530 -3.66 22.66 -8.01
C THR A 530 -2.17 22.90 -8.21
N GLN A 531 -1.81 23.86 -9.10
CA GLN A 531 -0.43 24.28 -9.25
C GLN A 531 0.11 24.81 -7.93
N VAL A 532 1.38 24.50 -7.63
CA VAL A 532 2.04 24.90 -6.38
C VAL A 532 2.08 26.42 -6.24
N ASN A 533 1.84 26.90 -5.03
CA ASN A 533 1.92 28.31 -4.69
C ASN A 533 3.37 28.76 -4.51
N GLN A 534 3.62 30.04 -4.80
CA GLN A 534 4.88 30.68 -4.51
C GLN A 534 5.11 30.73 -2.99
N GLY A 535 6.33 30.43 -2.53
CA GLY A 535 6.69 30.37 -1.12
C GLY A 535 6.54 29.00 -0.45
N GLU A 536 6.05 27.97 -1.16
CA GLU A 536 5.95 26.60 -0.62
C GLU A 536 7.35 25.96 -0.49
N ALA A 537 7.65 25.41 0.70
CA ALA A 537 8.92 24.74 1.00
C ALA A 537 8.90 23.28 0.54
N VAL A 538 8.96 23.07 -0.75
CA VAL A 538 8.83 21.74 -1.39
C VAL A 538 9.94 20.77 -1.03
N GLY A 539 11.15 21.28 -0.72
CA GLY A 539 12.27 20.47 -0.27
C GLY A 539 12.01 19.82 1.08
N ILE A 540 11.39 20.54 2.02
CA ILE A 540 11.00 19.99 3.33
C ILE A 540 9.90 18.94 3.16
N ILE A 541 8.91 19.20 2.28
CA ILE A 541 7.85 18.23 1.97
C ILE A 541 8.45 16.94 1.43
N ALA A 542 9.41 17.04 0.50
CA ALA A 542 10.08 15.88 -0.07
C ALA A 542 10.85 15.09 1.00
N ALA A 543 11.64 15.78 1.85
CA ALA A 543 12.41 15.13 2.91
C ALA A 543 11.52 14.39 3.92
N GLN A 544 10.42 15.03 4.33
CA GLN A 544 9.44 14.42 5.24
C GLN A 544 8.70 13.25 4.60
N SER A 545 8.35 13.35 3.30
CA SER A 545 7.68 12.30 2.55
C SER A 545 8.56 11.05 2.34
N ILE A 546 9.89 11.21 2.34
CA ILE A 546 10.85 10.11 2.29
C ILE A 546 11.07 9.51 3.68
N GLY A 547 11.14 10.36 4.72
CA GLY A 547 11.49 9.94 6.08
C GLY A 547 10.33 9.27 6.84
N GLU A 548 9.10 9.74 6.64
CA GLU A 548 7.93 9.21 7.34
C GLU A 548 7.70 7.70 7.08
N PRO A 549 7.64 7.21 5.82
CA PRO A 549 7.48 5.80 5.56
C PRO A 549 8.63 4.95 6.11
N GLY A 550 9.86 5.47 6.11
CA GLY A 550 11.03 4.80 6.69
C GLY A 550 10.84 4.50 8.17
N THR A 551 10.34 5.46 8.94
CA THR A 551 10.06 5.29 10.37
C THR A 551 8.89 4.33 10.61
N GLN A 552 7.80 4.43 9.85
CA GLN A 552 6.65 3.52 9.97
C GLN A 552 6.99 2.08 9.56
N LEU A 553 7.76 1.89 8.50
CA LEU A 553 8.16 0.56 8.04
C LEU A 553 8.99 -0.17 9.11
N THR A 554 9.90 0.54 9.78
CA THR A 554 10.71 -0.04 10.87
C THR A 554 9.87 -0.39 12.09
N MET A 555 8.83 0.37 12.42
CA MET A 555 7.89 0.04 13.49
C MET A 555 7.02 -1.18 13.14
N ARG A 556 6.65 -1.37 11.88
CA ARG A 556 5.82 -2.51 11.43
C ARG A 556 6.56 -3.83 11.30
N THR A 557 7.87 -3.85 11.12
CA THR A 557 8.67 -5.10 11.02
C THR A 557 8.57 -5.97 12.28
N PHE A 558 8.29 -5.39 13.42
CA PHE A 558 8.04 -6.12 14.68
C PHE A 558 6.84 -7.08 14.58
N HIS A 559 5.77 -6.69 13.89
CA HIS A 559 4.54 -7.48 13.79
C HIS A 559 4.66 -8.72 12.89
N ILE A 560 5.69 -8.82 12.06
CA ILE A 560 5.91 -9.95 11.14
C ILE A 560 6.64 -11.11 11.86
N GLY A 561 7.28 -10.85 13.01
CA GLY A 561 7.87 -11.85 13.88
C GLY A 561 9.09 -12.58 13.29
N GLY A 562 9.83 -11.93 12.36
CA GLY A 562 11.08 -12.48 11.80
C GLY A 562 10.89 -13.63 10.81
N VAL A 563 9.69 -13.84 10.30
CA VAL A 563 9.43 -14.78 9.20
C VAL A 563 10.15 -14.27 7.95
N ALA A 564 10.91 -15.13 7.27
CA ALA A 564 11.56 -14.79 6.02
C ALA A 564 10.51 -14.48 4.96
N GLN A 565 10.54 -13.28 4.42
CA GLN A 565 9.75 -12.88 3.26
C GLN A 565 10.62 -13.00 2.01
N GLY A 566 10.33 -13.97 1.19
CA GLY A 566 11.05 -14.30 -0.03
C GLY A 566 11.70 -15.67 0.06
N GLY A 567 11.68 -16.39 -1.05
CA GLY A 567 12.43 -17.62 -1.25
C GLY A 567 13.94 -17.36 -1.22
N GLY A 568 14.74 -18.40 -1.40
CA GLY A 568 16.18 -18.28 -1.64
C GLY A 568 16.48 -17.32 -2.80
N GLN A 569 17.75 -17.08 -3.09
CA GLN A 569 18.11 -16.26 -4.25
C GLN A 569 17.44 -16.83 -5.50
N GLN A 570 16.85 -15.94 -6.30
CA GLN A 570 16.10 -16.35 -7.50
C GLN A 570 16.99 -17.24 -8.39
N SER A 571 16.54 -18.46 -8.63
CA SER A 571 17.27 -19.48 -9.40
C SER A 571 16.59 -19.80 -10.73
N SER A 572 15.43 -19.24 -11.00
CA SER A 572 14.68 -19.39 -12.25
C SER A 572 13.97 -18.10 -12.63
N GLN A 573 13.77 -17.88 -13.93
CA GLN A 573 12.98 -16.79 -14.47
C GLN A 573 11.76 -17.34 -15.17
N GLU A 574 10.58 -16.84 -14.75
CA GLU A 574 9.29 -17.15 -15.35
C GLU A 574 8.82 -15.99 -16.22
N SER A 575 8.03 -16.31 -17.23
CA SER A 575 7.44 -15.30 -18.11
C SER A 575 6.26 -14.60 -17.42
N SER A 576 6.30 -13.26 -17.38
CA SER A 576 5.16 -12.44 -16.90
C SER A 576 4.03 -12.34 -17.94
N GLN A 577 4.32 -12.60 -19.22
CA GLN A 577 3.40 -12.43 -20.34
C GLN A 577 3.37 -13.66 -21.24
N SER A 578 2.27 -13.83 -21.99
CA SER A 578 2.16 -14.85 -23.03
C SER A 578 2.61 -14.28 -24.37
N GLY A 579 3.42 -15.00 -25.11
CA GLY A 579 3.94 -14.51 -26.41
C GLY A 579 4.91 -15.50 -27.05
N LYS A 580 5.67 -15.02 -28.02
CA LYS A 580 6.69 -15.77 -28.74
C LYS A 580 8.09 -15.35 -28.27
N VAL A 581 8.91 -16.29 -27.85
CA VAL A 581 10.28 -16.03 -27.41
C VAL A 581 11.19 -15.68 -28.59
N PHE A 582 11.95 -14.61 -28.44
CA PHE A 582 13.04 -14.23 -29.32
C PHE A 582 14.32 -14.07 -28.50
N LEU A 583 15.36 -14.78 -28.90
CA LEU A 583 16.65 -14.75 -28.17
C LEU A 583 17.63 -13.84 -28.89
N GLU A 584 17.88 -12.68 -28.31
CA GLU A 584 18.86 -11.71 -28.83
C GLU A 584 20.26 -12.04 -28.30
N ASN A 585 21.28 -11.95 -29.16
CA ASN A 585 22.68 -12.28 -28.85
C ASN A 585 22.88 -13.71 -28.31
N ALA A 586 22.07 -14.66 -28.78
CA ALA A 586 22.10 -16.02 -28.30
C ALA A 586 23.39 -16.76 -28.76
N SER A 587 24.15 -17.21 -27.79
CA SER A 587 25.20 -18.21 -27.98
C SER A 587 24.93 -19.38 -27.05
N LEU A 588 24.40 -20.47 -27.60
CA LEU A 588 23.96 -21.62 -26.84
C LEU A 588 24.84 -22.81 -27.08
N LEU A 589 25.29 -23.46 -26.02
CA LEU A 589 26.03 -24.72 -26.06
C LEU A 589 25.12 -25.86 -25.62
N LYS A 590 25.13 -26.96 -26.37
CA LYS A 590 24.42 -28.16 -25.97
C LYS A 590 25.31 -29.02 -25.08
N ASN A 591 24.86 -29.25 -23.84
CA ASN A 591 25.53 -30.11 -22.87
C ASN A 591 25.47 -31.62 -23.29
N SER A 592 26.29 -32.46 -22.68
CA SER A 592 26.23 -33.92 -22.84
C SER A 592 24.89 -34.54 -22.47
N ALA A 593 24.13 -33.91 -21.56
CA ALA A 593 22.76 -34.28 -21.18
C ALA A 593 21.69 -33.80 -22.18
N GLY A 594 22.08 -33.05 -23.24
CA GLY A 594 21.15 -32.53 -24.25
C GLY A 594 20.51 -31.18 -23.93
N GLU A 595 20.91 -30.51 -22.85
CA GLU A 595 20.41 -29.22 -22.38
C GLU A 595 21.15 -28.06 -23.02
N TYR A 596 20.50 -26.93 -23.21
CA TYR A 596 21.10 -25.71 -23.77
C TYR A 596 21.57 -24.78 -22.65
N LEU A 597 22.87 -24.41 -22.66
CA LEU A 597 23.48 -23.49 -21.72
C LEU A 597 23.83 -22.17 -22.41
N SER A 598 23.60 -21.05 -21.74
CA SER A 598 23.99 -19.73 -22.23
C SER A 598 25.50 -19.47 -22.03
N LEU A 599 26.19 -19.11 -23.11
CA LEU A 599 27.61 -18.76 -23.10
C LEU A 599 27.90 -17.25 -23.14
N THR A 600 26.84 -16.44 -23.27
CA THR A 600 26.98 -14.98 -23.45
C THR A 600 26.46 -14.24 -22.23
N ARG A 601 27.22 -13.25 -21.76
CA ARG A 601 26.79 -12.36 -20.64
C ARG A 601 25.75 -11.31 -21.06
N ASN A 602 25.58 -11.09 -22.37
CA ASN A 602 24.70 -10.08 -22.94
C ASN A 602 23.49 -10.70 -23.69
N MET A 603 23.15 -11.93 -23.36
CA MET A 603 21.97 -12.60 -23.91
C MET A 603 20.69 -12.02 -23.28
N VAL A 604 19.71 -11.73 -24.13
CA VAL A 604 18.40 -11.24 -23.72
C VAL A 604 17.31 -12.12 -24.32
N ALA A 605 16.42 -12.62 -23.49
CA ALA A 605 15.21 -13.31 -23.92
C ALA A 605 14.06 -12.29 -24.00
N LYS A 606 13.61 -12.00 -25.22
CA LYS A 606 12.50 -11.09 -25.50
C LYS A 606 11.24 -11.87 -25.78
N ILE A 607 10.12 -11.36 -25.29
CA ILE A 607 8.78 -11.89 -25.62
C ILE A 607 8.12 -10.95 -26.56
N LEU A 608 7.73 -11.46 -27.72
CA LEU A 608 7.08 -10.73 -28.78
C LEU A 608 5.59 -11.08 -28.83
N ASP A 609 4.78 -10.07 -29.10
CA ASP A 609 3.35 -10.26 -29.41
C ASP A 609 3.14 -10.84 -30.81
N VAL A 610 1.89 -11.19 -31.12
CA VAL A 610 1.45 -11.66 -32.46
C VAL A 610 1.82 -10.68 -33.57
N GLY A 611 1.90 -9.37 -33.26
CA GLY A 611 2.32 -8.29 -34.15
C GLY A 611 3.83 -8.10 -34.28
N GLY A 612 4.66 -8.83 -33.50
CA GLY A 612 6.13 -8.67 -33.48
C GLY A 612 6.63 -7.54 -32.59
N ALA A 613 5.77 -6.91 -31.79
CA ALA A 613 6.16 -5.91 -30.81
C ALA A 613 6.75 -6.56 -29.55
N GLU A 614 7.79 -5.96 -28.97
CA GLU A 614 8.40 -6.40 -27.72
C GLU A 614 7.48 -6.10 -26.53
N ILE A 615 7.00 -7.16 -25.84
CA ILE A 615 6.15 -7.02 -24.65
C ILE A 615 6.98 -7.09 -23.39
N ALA A 616 7.98 -7.97 -23.34
CA ALA A 616 8.82 -8.18 -22.19
C ALA A 616 10.25 -8.55 -22.62
N SER A 617 11.24 -8.19 -21.80
CA SER A 617 12.63 -8.58 -22.02
C SER A 617 13.32 -8.99 -20.72
N TYR A 618 14.06 -10.10 -20.75
CA TYR A 618 14.73 -10.69 -19.59
C TYR A 618 16.20 -10.90 -19.91
N LYS A 619 17.07 -10.41 -19.01
CA LYS A 619 18.52 -10.63 -19.14
C LYS A 619 18.87 -12.03 -18.66
N VAL A 620 19.49 -12.83 -19.52
CA VAL A 620 19.90 -14.20 -19.22
C VAL A 620 21.28 -14.21 -18.57
N ALA A 621 21.39 -14.83 -17.39
CA ALA A 621 22.67 -14.97 -16.71
C ALA A 621 23.60 -15.95 -17.45
N TYR A 622 24.93 -15.74 -17.37
CA TYR A 622 25.93 -16.63 -17.95
C TYR A 622 25.83 -18.02 -17.28
N GLY A 623 25.88 -19.07 -18.10
CA GLY A 623 25.78 -20.44 -17.61
C GLY A 623 24.36 -20.92 -17.31
N SER A 624 23.34 -20.09 -17.56
CA SER A 624 21.94 -20.47 -17.35
C SER A 624 21.51 -21.60 -18.29
N LYS A 625 20.71 -22.51 -17.76
CA LYS A 625 20.05 -23.58 -18.48
C LYS A 625 18.79 -23.06 -19.13
N MET A 626 18.74 -23.05 -20.46
CA MET A 626 17.56 -22.60 -21.21
C MET A 626 16.53 -23.72 -21.28
N LEU A 627 15.31 -23.42 -20.87
CA LEU A 627 14.17 -24.35 -20.94
C LEU A 627 13.33 -24.11 -22.20
N VAL A 628 13.48 -22.94 -22.83
CA VAL A 628 12.75 -22.53 -24.03
C VAL A 628 13.68 -22.39 -25.22
N LYS A 629 13.14 -22.58 -26.42
CA LYS A 629 13.85 -22.40 -27.69
C LYS A 629 13.46 -21.08 -28.35
N ASP A 630 14.36 -20.56 -29.20
CA ASP A 630 14.05 -19.40 -30.01
C ASP A 630 12.83 -19.67 -30.92
N GLY A 631 11.90 -18.72 -30.92
CA GLY A 631 10.64 -18.82 -31.65
C GLY A 631 9.53 -19.67 -30.99
N GLN A 632 9.74 -20.19 -29.79
CA GLN A 632 8.72 -20.97 -29.08
C GLN A 632 7.64 -20.05 -28.52
N ALA A 633 6.36 -20.47 -28.65
CA ALA A 633 5.24 -19.84 -28.00
C ALA A 633 5.19 -20.26 -26.52
N ILE A 634 5.05 -19.31 -25.62
CA ILE A 634 5.00 -19.51 -24.17
C ILE A 634 3.74 -18.91 -23.56
N LYS A 635 3.34 -19.43 -22.41
CA LYS A 635 2.24 -18.91 -21.60
C LYS A 635 2.79 -18.16 -20.40
N ARG A 636 1.98 -17.27 -19.84
CA ARG A 636 2.26 -16.60 -18.58
C ARG A 636 2.54 -17.63 -17.47
N GLY A 637 3.61 -17.43 -16.68
CA GLY A 637 4.05 -18.34 -15.62
C GLY A 637 4.92 -19.51 -16.09
N GLU A 638 5.25 -19.60 -17.40
CA GLU A 638 6.15 -20.65 -17.91
C GLU A 638 7.62 -20.26 -17.67
N LYS A 639 8.43 -21.23 -17.18
CA LYS A 639 9.84 -20.99 -16.88
C LYS A 639 10.65 -20.85 -18.18
N LEU A 640 11.43 -19.79 -18.27
CA LEU A 640 12.28 -19.46 -19.43
C LEU A 640 13.67 -20.08 -19.32
N PHE A 641 14.31 -19.87 -18.20
CA PHE A 641 15.65 -20.37 -17.90
C PHE A 641 15.85 -20.53 -16.40
N GLU A 642 16.83 -21.38 -16.04
CA GLU A 642 17.24 -21.63 -14.65
C GLU A 642 18.75 -21.42 -14.53
N TRP A 643 19.19 -20.90 -13.40
CA TRP A 643 20.61 -20.73 -13.07
C TRP A 643 20.86 -21.01 -11.59
N ASP A 644 22.10 -21.34 -11.25
CA ASP A 644 22.53 -21.42 -9.85
C ASP A 644 23.16 -20.06 -9.45
N PRO A 645 22.55 -19.32 -8.51
CA PRO A 645 23.08 -18.02 -8.07
C PRO A 645 24.39 -18.14 -7.27
N PHE A 646 24.77 -19.33 -6.78
CA PHE A 646 25.95 -19.55 -5.95
C PHE A 646 27.15 -20.07 -6.73
N THR A 647 26.96 -20.61 -7.93
CA THR A 647 28.01 -21.12 -8.77
C THR A 647 28.12 -20.31 -10.06
N LEU A 648 29.32 -19.80 -10.35
CA LEU A 648 29.68 -19.26 -11.66
C LEU A 648 30.39 -20.36 -12.44
N PRO A 649 29.68 -21.10 -13.32
CA PRO A 649 30.31 -22.19 -14.06
C PRO A 649 31.32 -21.64 -15.06
N ILE A 650 32.53 -22.25 -15.09
CA ILE A 650 33.50 -22.00 -16.13
C ILE A 650 33.28 -23.06 -17.21
N ILE A 651 32.77 -22.64 -18.36
CA ILE A 651 32.37 -23.53 -19.45
C ILE A 651 33.48 -23.58 -20.50
N ALA A 652 33.92 -24.79 -20.87
CA ALA A 652 34.89 -24.97 -21.94
C ALA A 652 34.21 -24.79 -23.32
N GLU A 653 34.64 -23.79 -24.08
CA GLU A 653 34.11 -23.49 -25.42
C GLU A 653 34.71 -24.42 -26.52
N LYS A 654 35.85 -25.02 -26.26
CA LYS A 654 36.58 -25.84 -27.21
C LYS A 654 36.97 -27.19 -26.61
N LYS A 655 37.07 -28.21 -27.44
CA LYS A 655 37.60 -29.52 -27.03
C LYS A 655 39.09 -29.40 -26.70
N GLY A 656 39.51 -29.91 -25.55
CA GLY A 656 40.90 -29.88 -25.12
C GLY A 656 41.08 -30.63 -23.80
N THR A 657 42.33 -30.71 -23.35
CA THR A 657 42.72 -31.24 -22.03
C THR A 657 42.94 -30.07 -21.09
N ALA A 658 42.18 -30.02 -19.97
CA ALA A 658 42.34 -28.98 -18.96
C ALA A 658 43.66 -29.20 -18.18
N LYS A 659 44.46 -28.14 -18.04
CA LYS A 659 45.64 -28.11 -17.20
C LYS A 659 45.53 -26.97 -16.22
N PHE A 660 45.57 -27.25 -14.95
CA PHE A 660 45.57 -26.23 -13.91
C PHE A 660 47.00 -25.66 -13.75
N VAL A 661 47.10 -24.34 -13.71
CA VAL A 661 48.36 -23.60 -13.50
C VAL A 661 48.17 -22.82 -12.18
N ASP A 662 49.20 -22.86 -11.32
CA ASP A 662 49.26 -22.17 -10.02
C ASP A 662 48.23 -22.63 -8.96
N LEU A 663 47.63 -23.79 -9.14
CA LEU A 663 46.75 -24.42 -8.17
C LEU A 663 47.61 -25.28 -7.19
N VAL A 664 48.15 -24.61 -6.16
CA VAL A 664 49.00 -25.26 -5.14
C VAL A 664 48.22 -25.50 -3.87
N ILE A 665 48.22 -26.76 -3.38
CA ILE A 665 47.57 -27.13 -2.11
C ILE A 665 48.25 -26.35 -0.97
N GLY A 666 47.44 -25.69 -0.14
CA GLY A 666 47.90 -24.88 1.00
C GLY A 666 48.14 -23.40 0.69
N ILE A 667 48.11 -22.97 -0.58
CA ILE A 667 48.24 -21.57 -1.01
C ILE A 667 46.92 -21.14 -1.72
N ALA A 668 46.64 -21.73 -2.87
CA ALA A 668 45.49 -21.43 -3.69
C ALA A 668 44.36 -22.48 -3.56
N LEU A 669 44.66 -23.64 -2.96
CA LEU A 669 43.68 -24.70 -2.69
C LEU A 669 43.67 -25.03 -1.20
N ARG A 670 42.50 -25.04 -0.61
CA ARG A 670 42.25 -25.57 0.74
C ARG A 670 41.38 -26.81 0.65
N ASP A 671 41.75 -27.83 1.41
CA ASP A 671 40.90 -28.99 1.61
C ASP A 671 39.93 -28.69 2.78
N GLU A 672 38.64 -28.58 2.47
CA GLU A 672 37.59 -28.43 3.47
C GLU A 672 36.84 -29.76 3.58
N THR A 673 36.93 -30.37 4.76
CA THR A 673 36.21 -31.62 5.03
C THR A 673 34.88 -31.28 5.65
N ASP A 674 33.80 -31.70 5.02
CA ASP A 674 32.45 -31.56 5.54
C ASP A 674 32.25 -32.55 6.70
N ASP A 675 32.00 -32.02 7.88
CA ASP A 675 31.81 -32.80 9.13
C ASP A 675 30.60 -33.76 9.06
N ALA A 676 29.63 -33.49 8.17
CA ALA A 676 28.41 -34.29 8.04
C ALA A 676 28.59 -35.49 7.08
N THR A 677 29.32 -35.30 5.99
CA THR A 677 29.49 -36.31 4.94
C THR A 677 30.84 -37.01 5.01
N GLY A 678 31.83 -36.43 5.73
CA GLY A 678 33.20 -36.88 5.72
C GLY A 678 33.94 -36.72 4.39
N MET A 679 33.29 -36.10 3.40
CA MET A 679 33.87 -35.82 2.10
C MET A 679 34.77 -34.58 2.15
N THR A 680 35.94 -34.69 1.58
CA THR A 680 36.90 -33.58 1.45
C THR A 680 36.68 -32.89 0.11
N GLN A 681 36.26 -31.64 0.11
CA GLN A 681 36.14 -30.80 -1.09
C GLN A 681 37.37 -29.88 -1.19
N LYS A 682 37.85 -29.68 -2.42
CA LYS A 682 38.94 -28.75 -2.70
C LYS A 682 38.36 -27.39 -3.09
N ILE A 683 38.57 -26.41 -2.24
CA ILE A 683 38.07 -25.04 -2.45
C ILE A 683 39.25 -24.15 -2.87
N VAL A 684 39.06 -23.40 -3.96
CA VAL A 684 40.00 -22.38 -4.38
C VAL A 684 39.82 -21.17 -3.46
N SER A 685 40.85 -20.77 -2.76
CA SER A 685 40.86 -19.56 -1.92
C SER A 685 41.60 -18.44 -2.64
N ASP A 686 41.06 -17.23 -2.58
CA ASP A 686 41.72 -16.01 -3.04
C ASP A 686 42.96 -15.70 -2.21
#